data_e288486eba5ac0805a311817192a2971
#
_entry.id   e288486eba5ac0805a311817192a2971
#
_cell.length_a   1.000
_cell.length_b   1.000
_cell.length_c   1.000
_cell.angle_alpha   90.00
_cell.angle_beta   90.00
_cell.angle_gamma   90.00
#
_symmetry.space_group_name_H-M   'P 1'
#
loop_
_entity.id
_entity.type
_entity.pdbx_description
1 polymer ?
#
loop_
_entity_poly.entity_id
_entity_poly.type
_entity_poly.pdbx_seq_one_letter_code
_entity_poly.pdbx_strand_id
1 'polypeptide(L)'
;MSVKARNSAIPAVARQFRLNPLYLSLASILLVAPAAFSVAAEETITVNADTRESVTSPLQGYVAKESAAGTKTSTPLRKTPQSISVITREQMDDQAASSVADALSYSSGVLTNYRGNSNRNDEIIARGFRYAPKFLDGLSYGLSGQAGAAGQVDPWLLERVEMIHGPASVLYGQVNPGGIVAMTSKRPTAQSIHKVQLSTGNQHLGEAAFDFGGKLNDDNTLFYRLNGIASTKHEFVKDNKQQRMAIAPAITWLPNADTSFTLLTMYQNEPKAGYRNFLPASGTLKESSAGYIPYDFNVSDPSFNEAKREQTSIGYIFEHNLNDNLSFTQNMRYSNMDESYKYLVYTFDADNDHSINRRPQHDKIKSKELGLDNQLKATFETGNIAHTVLGGLDYKWSDVDNKLWRDSGDQYILDWANPTRISINESDLTLTTSTRKKLDQVGVYLQDQLEWNQWNLLLSGRHDWSEVRTQDRTDNSQTQQNDDKFTGRAGLLYAFDNGISPYVSYSTSFEPNLNSGAPGTDPFKPTTGEQTEVGVKYQPVGWDAVFTVSAFDITQKNITAYNSVTGYNEQIGKVRSKGIETEAHAQITPEIKLLAAYTYTDAVTKESSITQRIGHSPSSIPRHAASAWGSYTFLDGVLSGFTLGSGVRYTGTAPADEIGVDKVPHYTLYDAMAKYELGEAANSLRGTTLQLNVNNIADKHYVASCSNESACFYGSGRTIVASVSYSW
;
A
#
# COMPACT_ATOMS: atom_id res chain seq x y z
N MET A 1 -43.86 36.41 44.11
CA MET A 1 -42.91 37.23 43.31
C MET A 1 -42.44 36.43 42.10
N SER A 2 -42.82 36.90 40.95
CA SER A 2 -42.71 36.20 39.63
C SER A 2 -41.31 36.20 39.13
N VAL A 3 -40.84 35.03 38.64
CA VAL A 3 -39.62 34.93 37.85
C VAL A 3 -40.02 34.58 36.41
N LYS A 4 -39.73 35.50 35.51
CA LYS A 4 -39.95 35.38 34.06
C LYS A 4 -38.95 34.43 33.45
N ALA A 5 -39.44 33.39 32.77
CA ALA A 5 -38.64 32.59 31.83
C ALA A 5 -38.35 33.43 30.58
N ARG A 6 -37.07 33.47 30.17
CA ARG A 6 -36.65 33.97 28.86
C ARG A 6 -36.40 32.78 27.92
N ASN A 7 -37.29 32.66 26.94
CA ASN A 7 -37.03 31.85 25.74
C ASN A 7 -35.96 32.52 24.89
N SER A 8 -34.85 31.85 24.69
CA SER A 8 -33.86 32.19 23.65
C SER A 8 -34.04 31.23 22.48
N ALA A 9 -34.56 31.74 21.39
CA ALA A 9 -34.64 31.05 20.11
C ALA A 9 -33.27 30.93 19.50
N ILE A 10 -32.89 29.71 19.09
CA ILE A 10 -31.69 29.41 18.31
C ILE A 10 -32.02 29.72 16.83
N PRO A 11 -31.27 30.55 16.12
CA PRO A 11 -31.48 30.75 14.69
C PRO A 11 -30.94 29.56 13.91
N ALA A 12 -31.81 28.91 13.12
CA ALA A 12 -31.41 27.92 12.11
C ALA A 12 -30.60 28.60 10.99
N VAL A 13 -29.29 28.36 10.96
CA VAL A 13 -28.46 28.77 9.84
C VAL A 13 -28.60 27.73 8.74
N ALA A 14 -29.44 28.00 7.76
CA ALA A 14 -29.49 27.30 6.50
C ALA A 14 -28.19 27.61 5.73
N ARG A 15 -27.22 26.72 5.73
CA ARG A 15 -26.04 26.77 4.82
C ARG A 15 -26.51 26.43 3.40
N GLN A 16 -26.63 27.42 2.56
CA GLN A 16 -26.79 27.23 1.12
C GLN A 16 -25.52 26.54 0.59
N PHE A 17 -25.67 25.32 0.10
CA PHE A 17 -24.65 24.64 -0.70
C PHE A 17 -24.50 25.37 -2.03
N ARG A 18 -23.48 26.19 -2.20
CA ARG A 18 -23.04 26.67 -3.51
C ARG A 18 -22.16 25.57 -4.14
N LEU A 19 -22.71 24.83 -5.08
CA LEU A 19 -21.95 23.97 -5.97
C LEU A 19 -20.97 24.84 -6.79
N ASN A 20 -19.69 24.50 -6.71
CA ASN A 20 -18.64 25.17 -7.46
C ASN A 20 -18.80 24.81 -8.94
N PRO A 21 -18.70 25.75 -9.89
CA PRO A 21 -18.96 25.51 -11.34
C PRO A 21 -18.04 24.45 -11.99
N LEU A 22 -16.99 24.01 -11.30
CA LEU A 22 -16.13 22.91 -11.77
C LEU A 22 -16.85 21.54 -11.82
N TYR A 23 -17.94 21.35 -11.09
CA TYR A 23 -18.69 20.08 -11.08
C TYR A 23 -19.68 19.96 -12.25
N LEU A 24 -20.03 21.06 -12.89
CA LEU A 24 -20.94 21.06 -14.04
C LEU A 24 -20.24 20.83 -15.39
N SER A 25 -18.92 21.04 -15.46
CA SER A 25 -18.15 20.83 -16.70
C SER A 25 -17.76 19.36 -16.95
N LEU A 26 -17.82 18.48 -15.93
CA LEU A 26 -17.54 17.06 -16.11
C LEU A 26 -18.72 16.25 -16.67
N ALA A 27 -19.96 16.74 -16.54
CA ALA A 27 -21.13 16.09 -17.09
C ALA A 27 -21.26 16.21 -18.62
N SER A 28 -20.49 17.12 -19.25
CA SER A 28 -20.57 17.39 -20.69
C SER A 28 -19.55 16.64 -21.55
N ILE A 29 -18.58 15.92 -20.96
CA ILE A 29 -17.52 15.21 -21.72
C ILE A 29 -17.91 13.73 -21.97
N LEU A 30 -18.97 13.21 -21.37
CA LEU A 30 -19.39 11.79 -21.47
C LEU A 30 -20.45 11.51 -22.55
N LEU A 31 -20.72 12.46 -23.48
CA LEU A 31 -21.72 12.29 -24.56
C LEU A 31 -21.09 12.10 -25.94
N VAL A 32 -20.02 11.30 -26.05
CA VAL A 32 -19.64 10.72 -27.36
C VAL A 32 -19.99 9.24 -27.30
N ALA A 33 -21.18 8.92 -27.78
CA ALA A 33 -21.65 7.55 -27.97
C ALA A 33 -20.91 6.91 -29.16
N PRO A 34 -20.31 5.72 -29.00
CA PRO A 34 -19.97 4.90 -30.16
C PRO A 34 -21.24 4.20 -30.67
N ALA A 35 -21.35 4.17 -31.99
CA ALA A 35 -22.44 3.56 -32.72
C ALA A 35 -22.63 2.07 -32.35
N ALA A 36 -23.88 1.69 -32.21
CA ALA A 36 -24.32 0.35 -31.90
C ALA A 36 -23.88 -0.68 -32.95
N PHE A 37 -23.18 -1.73 -32.49
CA PHE A 37 -23.21 -3.03 -33.14
C PHE A 37 -24.12 -3.94 -32.33
N SER A 38 -25.26 -4.26 -32.88
CA SER A 38 -26.18 -5.27 -32.35
C SER A 38 -25.67 -6.67 -32.77
N VAL A 39 -25.24 -7.47 -31.78
CA VAL A 39 -25.17 -8.90 -31.91
C VAL A 39 -26.00 -9.49 -30.78
N ALA A 40 -27.13 -10.05 -31.15
CA ALA A 40 -27.95 -10.86 -30.28
C ALA A 40 -27.31 -12.26 -30.16
N ALA A 41 -26.91 -12.62 -28.96
CA ALA A 41 -26.75 -14.02 -28.56
C ALA A 41 -27.23 -14.11 -27.10
N GLU A 42 -28.35 -14.77 -26.96
CA GLU A 42 -28.89 -15.25 -25.68
C GLU A 42 -28.03 -16.42 -25.22
N GLU A 43 -27.00 -16.18 -24.44
CA GLU A 43 -26.29 -17.23 -23.70
C GLU A 43 -26.96 -17.42 -22.34
N THR A 44 -27.62 -18.59 -22.22
CA THR A 44 -28.09 -19.11 -20.94
C THR A 44 -26.86 -19.36 -20.05
N ILE A 45 -26.63 -18.50 -19.08
CA ILE A 45 -25.58 -18.71 -18.06
C ILE A 45 -26.07 -19.86 -17.17
N THR A 46 -25.58 -21.06 -17.45
CA THR A 46 -25.68 -22.20 -16.53
C THR A 46 -24.66 -21.94 -15.43
N VAL A 47 -25.13 -21.43 -14.30
CA VAL A 47 -24.31 -21.31 -13.06
C VAL A 47 -24.08 -22.73 -12.57
N ASN A 48 -22.94 -23.32 -12.94
CA ASN A 48 -22.44 -24.52 -12.28
C ASN A 48 -22.01 -24.15 -10.87
N ALA A 49 -22.65 -24.75 -9.86
CA ALA A 49 -22.44 -24.48 -8.44
C ALA A 49 -21.02 -24.87 -7.91
N ASP A 50 -20.14 -25.39 -8.76
CA ASP A 50 -18.82 -25.93 -8.37
C ASP A 50 -17.63 -25.00 -8.66
N THR A 51 -17.84 -23.81 -9.19
CA THR A 51 -16.76 -22.82 -9.37
C THR A 51 -17.19 -21.45 -8.87
N ARG A 52 -17.41 -21.29 -7.56
CA ARG A 52 -17.30 -19.97 -6.96
C ARG A 52 -15.83 -19.57 -7.03
N GLU A 53 -15.47 -18.72 -7.98
CA GLU A 53 -14.20 -18.00 -7.96
C GLU A 53 -14.16 -17.24 -6.64
N SER A 54 -13.41 -17.76 -5.68
CA SER A 54 -13.17 -17.04 -4.43
C SER A 54 -12.31 -15.80 -4.79
N VAL A 55 -12.64 -14.65 -4.23
CA VAL A 55 -11.81 -13.42 -4.34
C VAL A 55 -10.36 -13.60 -3.88
N THR A 56 -10.02 -14.76 -3.35
CA THR A 56 -8.67 -15.15 -2.90
C THR A 56 -8.03 -16.22 -3.79
N SER A 57 -8.73 -16.70 -4.82
CA SER A 57 -8.22 -17.68 -5.79
C SER A 57 -7.33 -17.03 -6.84
N PRO A 58 -6.44 -17.81 -7.49
CA PRO A 58 -5.67 -17.33 -8.64
C PRO A 58 -6.60 -16.77 -9.72
N LEU A 59 -6.32 -15.57 -10.19
CA LEU A 59 -7.04 -14.90 -11.26
C LEU A 59 -6.14 -14.79 -12.49
N GLN A 60 -6.65 -15.16 -13.65
CA GLN A 60 -5.97 -14.96 -14.94
C GLN A 60 -6.25 -13.55 -15.48
N GLY A 61 -5.27 -12.95 -16.14
CA GLY A 61 -5.37 -11.61 -16.71
C GLY A 61 -5.19 -10.50 -15.68
N TYR A 62 -5.52 -9.28 -16.11
CA TYR A 62 -5.35 -8.04 -15.31
C TYR A 62 -6.67 -7.51 -14.75
N VAL A 63 -7.80 -8.12 -15.09
CA VAL A 63 -9.13 -7.61 -14.75
C VAL A 63 -9.73 -8.41 -13.60
N ALA A 64 -9.82 -7.82 -12.44
CA ALA A 64 -10.60 -8.34 -11.31
C ALA A 64 -11.99 -7.68 -11.30
N LYS A 65 -13.04 -8.48 -11.17
CA LYS A 65 -14.42 -7.99 -11.12
C LYS A 65 -14.97 -7.88 -9.70
N GLU A 66 -14.32 -8.54 -8.75
CA GLU A 66 -14.73 -8.62 -7.34
C GLU A 66 -13.56 -8.34 -6.40
N SER A 67 -13.91 -7.81 -5.22
CA SER A 67 -12.99 -7.60 -4.11
C SER A 67 -13.70 -7.88 -2.79
N ALA A 68 -12.97 -8.43 -1.82
CA ALA A 68 -13.42 -8.50 -0.44
C ALA A 68 -12.78 -7.39 0.42
N ALA A 69 -11.74 -6.73 -0.06
CA ALA A 69 -11.00 -5.76 0.75
C ALA A 69 -11.83 -4.50 1.10
N GLY A 70 -12.74 -4.09 0.20
CA GLY A 70 -13.59 -2.91 0.42
C GLY A 70 -14.74 -3.10 1.40
N THR A 71 -15.20 -4.35 1.59
CA THR A 71 -16.43 -4.67 2.35
C THR A 71 -16.28 -5.84 3.33
N LYS A 72 -15.11 -6.51 3.36
CA LYS A 72 -14.87 -7.81 4.04
C LYS A 72 -15.83 -8.95 3.61
N THR A 73 -16.54 -8.74 2.51
CA THR A 73 -17.39 -9.73 1.84
C THR A 73 -17.06 -9.72 0.36
N SER A 74 -17.17 -10.86 -0.34
CA SER A 74 -17.03 -10.87 -1.81
C SER A 74 -18.11 -9.98 -2.41
N THR A 75 -17.70 -8.86 -3.00
CA THR A 75 -18.61 -7.86 -3.56
C THR A 75 -18.10 -7.44 -4.94
N PRO A 76 -18.97 -7.43 -5.97
CA PRO A 76 -18.62 -6.91 -7.27
C PRO A 76 -18.09 -5.48 -7.19
N LEU A 77 -16.96 -5.19 -7.83
CA LEU A 77 -16.37 -3.85 -7.84
C LEU A 77 -17.35 -2.80 -8.35
N ARG A 78 -18.18 -3.16 -9.34
CA ARG A 78 -19.20 -2.27 -9.91
C ARG A 78 -20.35 -1.93 -8.94
N LYS A 79 -20.50 -2.68 -7.83
CA LYS A 79 -21.51 -2.46 -6.78
C LYS A 79 -20.92 -1.83 -5.51
N THR A 80 -19.60 -1.64 -5.45
CA THR A 80 -18.91 -1.08 -4.29
C THR A 80 -18.76 0.43 -4.45
N PRO A 81 -19.37 1.27 -3.59
CA PRO A 81 -19.31 2.75 -3.70
C PRO A 81 -18.00 3.31 -3.13
N GLN A 82 -16.87 2.83 -3.62
CA GLN A 82 -15.51 3.23 -3.24
C GLN A 82 -14.53 2.88 -4.34
N SER A 83 -13.52 3.72 -4.56
CA SER A 83 -12.44 3.41 -5.50
C SER A 83 -11.53 2.32 -4.92
N ILE A 84 -11.28 1.25 -5.71
CA ILE A 84 -10.42 0.13 -5.35
C ILE A 84 -9.63 -0.26 -6.59
N SER A 85 -8.30 -0.34 -6.46
CA SER A 85 -7.40 -0.90 -7.48
C SER A 85 -7.03 -2.32 -7.08
N VAL A 86 -7.13 -3.26 -8.01
CA VAL A 86 -6.78 -4.67 -7.79
C VAL A 86 -5.65 -5.06 -8.72
N ILE A 87 -4.53 -5.44 -8.15
CA ILE A 87 -3.33 -5.89 -8.86
C ILE A 87 -3.27 -7.41 -8.76
N THR A 88 -3.44 -8.08 -9.90
CA THR A 88 -3.48 -9.53 -10.00
C THR A 88 -2.07 -10.14 -9.94
N ARG A 89 -2.00 -11.45 -9.69
CA ARG A 89 -0.72 -12.19 -9.75
C ARG A 89 -0.05 -12.06 -11.11
N GLU A 90 -0.82 -12.21 -12.20
CA GLU A 90 -0.28 -12.12 -13.55
C GLU A 90 0.29 -10.73 -13.85
N GLN A 91 -0.39 -9.66 -13.41
CA GLN A 91 0.14 -8.30 -13.53
C GLN A 91 1.49 -8.14 -12.79
N MET A 92 1.57 -8.65 -11.55
CA MET A 92 2.82 -8.61 -10.78
C MET A 92 3.95 -9.40 -11.44
N ASP A 93 3.64 -10.56 -12.01
CA ASP A 93 4.60 -11.40 -12.73
C ASP A 93 5.08 -10.74 -14.03
N ASP A 94 4.17 -10.20 -14.85
CA ASP A 94 4.49 -9.55 -16.12
C ASP A 94 5.31 -8.26 -15.93
N GLN A 95 5.08 -7.54 -14.84
CA GLN A 95 5.84 -6.33 -14.47
C GLN A 95 7.11 -6.63 -13.66
N ALA A 96 7.37 -7.90 -13.30
CA ALA A 96 8.46 -8.33 -12.44
C ALA A 96 8.56 -7.51 -11.14
N ALA A 97 7.42 -7.35 -10.45
CA ALA A 97 7.33 -6.57 -9.22
C ALA A 97 8.20 -7.19 -8.12
N SER A 98 9.20 -6.45 -7.63
CA SER A 98 10.15 -6.88 -6.59
C SER A 98 9.74 -6.45 -5.19
N SER A 99 8.68 -5.66 -5.07
CA SER A 99 8.11 -5.16 -3.81
C SER A 99 6.62 -4.88 -3.97
N VAL A 100 5.89 -4.76 -2.86
CA VAL A 100 4.47 -4.36 -2.87
C VAL A 100 4.31 -2.94 -3.44
N ALA A 101 5.28 -2.06 -3.18
CA ALA A 101 5.31 -0.73 -3.80
C ALA A 101 5.45 -0.82 -5.32
N ASP A 102 6.34 -1.70 -5.85
CA ASP A 102 6.47 -1.90 -7.30
C ASP A 102 5.16 -2.42 -7.92
N ALA A 103 4.48 -3.35 -7.26
CA ALA A 103 3.18 -3.88 -7.72
C ALA A 103 2.14 -2.78 -7.94
N LEU A 104 2.14 -1.74 -7.11
CA LEU A 104 1.22 -0.60 -7.18
C LEU A 104 1.67 0.52 -8.15
N SER A 105 2.80 0.38 -8.83
CA SER A 105 3.41 1.48 -9.61
C SER A 105 2.60 1.94 -10.83
N TYR A 106 1.61 1.15 -11.26
CA TYR A 106 0.69 1.47 -12.36
C TYR A 106 -0.74 1.79 -11.89
N SER A 107 -0.98 1.90 -10.57
CA SER A 107 -2.27 2.24 -9.99
C SER A 107 -2.46 3.75 -9.84
N SER A 108 -3.71 4.20 -9.87
CA SER A 108 -4.05 5.60 -9.61
C SER A 108 -3.91 5.97 -8.13
N GLY A 109 -3.80 7.26 -7.83
CA GLY A 109 -3.85 7.78 -6.45
C GLY A 109 -2.67 7.44 -5.55
N VAL A 110 -1.64 6.74 -6.04
CA VAL A 110 -0.50 6.29 -5.25
C VAL A 110 0.83 6.77 -5.82
N LEU A 111 1.77 7.08 -4.92
CA LEU A 111 3.17 7.32 -5.25
C LEU A 111 4.01 6.29 -4.51
N THR A 112 4.62 5.38 -5.27
CA THR A 112 5.32 4.21 -4.75
C THR A 112 6.84 4.37 -4.71
N ASN A 113 7.37 5.30 -5.51
CA ASN A 113 8.81 5.48 -5.71
C ASN A 113 9.37 6.73 -5.03
N TYR A 114 8.68 7.23 -3.98
CA TYR A 114 9.11 8.50 -3.38
C TYR A 114 10.44 8.40 -2.62
N ARG A 115 10.89 7.22 -2.23
CA ARG A 115 12.24 6.96 -1.70
C ARG A 115 13.23 6.54 -2.79
N GLY A 116 12.80 6.44 -4.04
CA GLY A 116 13.65 6.04 -5.16
C GLY A 116 14.37 4.71 -4.91
N ASN A 117 15.68 4.71 -5.13
CA ASN A 117 16.54 3.55 -4.88
C ASN A 117 16.78 3.21 -3.40
N SER A 118 16.18 3.98 -2.48
CA SER A 118 16.33 3.85 -1.03
C SER A 118 15.07 3.36 -0.32
N ASN A 119 14.17 2.66 -1.02
CA ASN A 119 12.90 2.18 -0.47
C ASN A 119 13.06 0.88 0.32
N ARG A 120 13.42 1.00 1.60
CA ARG A 120 13.66 -0.12 2.51
C ARG A 120 12.37 -0.75 3.07
N ASN A 121 11.25 -0.04 3.10
CA ASN A 121 10.06 -0.40 3.87
C ASN A 121 8.76 -0.43 3.07
N ASP A 122 8.77 -0.44 1.72
CA ASP A 122 7.57 -0.31 0.89
C ASP A 122 6.68 0.86 1.33
N GLU A 123 7.29 2.03 1.48
CA GLU A 123 6.56 3.23 1.87
C GLU A 123 5.75 3.75 0.69
N ILE A 124 4.46 3.95 0.90
CA ILE A 124 3.49 4.35 -0.13
C ILE A 124 2.79 5.62 0.33
N ILE A 125 2.70 6.61 -0.58
CA ILE A 125 1.87 7.80 -0.40
C ILE A 125 0.57 7.57 -1.16
N ALA A 126 -0.56 7.71 -0.49
CA ALA A 126 -1.89 7.55 -1.07
C ALA A 126 -2.68 8.85 -0.95
N ARG A 127 -3.22 9.37 -2.06
CA ARG A 127 -4.00 10.63 -2.12
C ARG A 127 -3.33 11.82 -1.41
N GLY A 128 -2.00 11.85 -1.39
CA GLY A 128 -1.21 12.89 -0.72
C GLY A 128 -0.91 12.63 0.76
N PHE A 129 -1.29 11.48 1.31
CA PHE A 129 -0.99 11.09 2.69
C PHE A 129 0.05 9.98 2.71
N ARG A 130 1.11 10.15 3.52
CA ARG A 130 2.21 9.21 3.63
C ARG A 130 1.84 8.01 4.49
N TYR A 131 2.56 6.90 4.27
CA TYR A 131 2.50 5.68 5.07
C TYR A 131 1.13 5.01 5.03
N ALA A 132 0.61 4.73 3.82
CA ALA A 132 -0.56 3.88 3.67
C ALA A 132 -0.34 2.56 4.44
N PRO A 133 -1.16 2.26 5.47
CA PRO A 133 -0.99 1.06 6.27
C PRO A 133 -1.25 -0.20 5.46
N LYS A 134 -0.52 -1.27 5.81
CA LYS A 134 -0.58 -2.56 5.14
C LYS A 134 -1.40 -3.55 5.95
N PHE A 135 -2.23 -4.32 5.26
CA PHE A 135 -3.02 -5.40 5.80
C PHE A 135 -2.72 -6.68 5.03
N LEU A 136 -2.49 -7.77 5.73
CA LEU A 136 -2.30 -9.08 5.13
C LEU A 136 -3.46 -9.98 5.53
N ASP A 137 -4.18 -10.54 4.55
CA ASP A 137 -5.38 -11.35 4.72
C ASP A 137 -6.42 -10.71 5.67
N GLY A 138 -6.63 -9.39 5.57
CA GLY A 138 -7.62 -8.64 6.34
C GLY A 138 -7.16 -8.15 7.72
N LEU A 139 -5.99 -8.56 8.21
CA LEU A 139 -5.42 -8.12 9.49
C LEU A 139 -4.23 -7.19 9.30
N SER A 140 -4.05 -6.22 10.21
CA SER A 140 -2.91 -5.29 10.21
C SER A 140 -1.58 -6.05 10.13
N TYR A 141 -0.65 -5.58 9.29
CA TYR A 141 0.67 -6.16 9.12
C TYR A 141 1.75 -5.10 9.17
N GLY A 142 2.54 -5.14 10.23
CA GLY A 142 3.50 -4.10 10.55
C GLY A 142 2.83 -2.83 11.07
N LEU A 143 3.50 -2.12 11.96
CA LEU A 143 3.03 -0.83 12.42
C LEU A 143 3.32 0.22 11.34
N SER A 144 2.43 1.18 11.18
CA SER A 144 2.67 2.31 10.30
C SER A 144 4.00 2.98 10.63
N GLY A 145 4.67 3.57 9.64
CA GLY A 145 6.04 4.11 9.75
C GLY A 145 6.32 5.05 10.92
N GLN A 146 5.30 5.48 11.65
CA GLN A 146 5.41 6.29 12.86
C GLN A 146 5.99 5.54 14.06
N ALA A 147 5.83 4.21 14.10
CA ALA A 147 6.36 3.39 15.21
C ALA A 147 7.72 2.74 14.90
N GLY A 148 8.25 2.92 13.71
CA GLY A 148 9.55 2.38 13.30
C GLY A 148 9.58 0.89 12.97
N ALA A 149 8.45 0.18 13.08
CA ALA A 149 8.33 -1.26 12.84
C ALA A 149 7.47 -1.54 11.59
N ALA A 150 8.02 -1.33 10.40
CA ALA A 150 7.33 -1.55 9.14
C ALA A 150 7.70 -2.90 8.53
N GLY A 151 6.78 -3.87 8.59
CA GLY A 151 6.94 -5.16 7.92
C GLY A 151 6.92 -5.03 6.39
N GLN A 152 7.65 -5.91 5.71
CA GLN A 152 7.58 -6.12 4.27
C GLN A 152 7.16 -7.55 3.97
N VAL A 153 6.39 -7.74 2.91
CA VAL A 153 6.05 -9.07 2.39
C VAL A 153 6.57 -9.16 0.97
N ASP A 154 7.29 -10.23 0.65
CA ASP A 154 7.73 -10.44 -0.72
C ASP A 154 6.51 -10.69 -1.63
N PRO A 155 6.38 -9.99 -2.78
CA PRO A 155 5.25 -10.18 -3.69
C PRO A 155 5.10 -11.62 -4.20
N TRP A 156 6.18 -12.41 -4.24
CA TRP A 156 6.10 -13.82 -4.62
C TRP A 156 5.17 -14.63 -3.71
N LEU A 157 5.05 -14.24 -2.44
CA LEU A 157 4.18 -14.91 -1.46
C LEU A 157 2.71 -14.52 -1.58
N LEU A 158 2.38 -13.52 -2.41
CA LEU A 158 1.05 -12.93 -2.54
C LEU A 158 0.34 -13.40 -3.80
N GLU A 159 -0.98 -13.58 -3.70
CA GLU A 159 -1.87 -13.85 -4.82
C GLU A 159 -2.34 -12.54 -5.48
N ARG A 160 -2.62 -11.51 -4.66
CA ARG A 160 -3.00 -10.17 -5.12
C ARG A 160 -2.60 -9.09 -4.13
N VAL A 161 -2.52 -7.88 -4.65
CA VAL A 161 -2.39 -6.64 -3.88
C VAL A 161 -3.54 -5.73 -4.27
N GLU A 162 -4.19 -5.11 -3.30
CA GLU A 162 -5.31 -4.21 -3.54
C GLU A 162 -5.04 -2.88 -2.84
N MET A 163 -5.34 -1.78 -3.51
CA MET A 163 -5.35 -0.45 -2.92
C MET A 163 -6.79 0.00 -2.69
N ILE A 164 -7.19 0.14 -1.44
CA ILE A 164 -8.46 0.74 -1.07
C ILE A 164 -8.22 2.22 -0.86
N HIS A 165 -8.80 3.06 -1.71
CA HIS A 165 -8.61 4.50 -1.68
C HIS A 165 -9.53 5.17 -0.66
N GLY A 166 -8.97 6.12 0.10
CA GLY A 166 -9.69 6.85 1.12
C GLY A 166 -9.88 6.11 2.45
N PRO A 167 -10.59 6.71 3.42
CA PRO A 167 -10.76 6.16 4.75
C PRO A 167 -11.42 4.78 4.76
N ALA A 168 -10.77 3.82 5.43
CA ALA A 168 -11.24 2.44 5.58
C ALA A 168 -11.36 2.01 7.05
N SER A 169 -11.31 2.96 8.00
CA SER A 169 -11.31 2.66 9.44
C SER A 169 -12.51 1.87 9.89
N VAL A 170 -13.66 2.05 9.27
CA VAL A 170 -14.90 1.36 9.63
C VAL A 170 -14.78 -0.17 9.60
N LEU A 171 -13.85 -0.72 8.81
CA LEU A 171 -13.62 -2.18 8.73
C LEU A 171 -12.26 -2.59 9.30
N TYR A 172 -11.27 -1.67 9.29
CA TYR A 172 -9.88 -1.98 9.56
C TYR A 172 -9.33 -1.30 10.82
N GLY A 173 -10.14 -0.47 11.49
CA GLY A 173 -9.73 0.26 12.69
C GLY A 173 -8.76 1.39 12.37
N GLN A 174 -7.52 1.27 12.85
CA GLN A 174 -6.50 2.30 12.69
C GLN A 174 -6.02 2.41 11.25
N VAL A 175 -6.44 3.44 10.53
CA VAL A 175 -5.95 3.74 9.18
C VAL A 175 -5.85 5.23 8.93
N ASN A 176 -4.91 5.58 8.06
CA ASN A 176 -4.77 6.93 7.59
C ASN A 176 -5.81 7.26 6.50
N PRO A 177 -6.17 8.53 6.28
CA PRO A 177 -7.28 8.87 5.39
C PRO A 177 -6.97 8.69 3.90
N GLY A 178 -5.72 8.47 3.50
CA GLY A 178 -5.36 8.24 2.10
C GLY A 178 -5.80 6.88 1.56
N GLY A 179 -5.88 5.90 2.44
CA GLY A 179 -6.25 4.52 2.08
C GLY A 179 -5.36 3.47 2.72
N ILE A 180 -5.57 2.22 2.32
CA ILE A 180 -4.83 1.05 2.81
C ILE A 180 -4.37 0.17 1.66
N VAL A 181 -3.27 -0.55 1.88
CA VAL A 181 -2.80 -1.62 1.00
C VAL A 181 -3.22 -2.95 1.61
N ALA A 182 -4.11 -3.66 0.93
CA ALA A 182 -4.53 -5.00 1.31
C ALA A 182 -3.77 -6.04 0.48
N MET A 183 -3.15 -6.98 1.15
CA MET A 183 -2.36 -8.06 0.57
C MET A 183 -3.06 -9.38 0.85
N THR A 184 -3.16 -10.24 -0.16
CA THR A 184 -3.73 -11.57 -0.04
C THR A 184 -2.65 -12.62 -0.26
N SER A 185 -2.43 -13.46 0.74
CA SER A 185 -1.47 -14.58 0.67
C SER A 185 -1.92 -15.62 -0.36
N LYS A 186 -0.96 -16.30 -1.00
CA LYS A 186 -1.23 -17.50 -1.76
C LYS A 186 -1.82 -18.57 -0.86
N ARG A 187 -2.98 -19.10 -1.23
CA ARG A 187 -3.72 -20.10 -0.44
C ARG A 187 -3.73 -21.46 -1.12
N PRO A 188 -3.91 -22.56 -0.34
CA PRO A 188 -4.17 -23.88 -0.90
C PRO A 188 -5.40 -23.90 -1.78
N THR A 189 -5.30 -24.59 -2.91
CA THR A 189 -6.40 -24.82 -3.88
C THR A 189 -6.46 -26.28 -4.27
N ALA A 190 -7.58 -26.70 -4.84
CA ALA A 190 -7.73 -28.05 -5.38
C ALA A 190 -6.89 -28.28 -6.64
N GLN A 191 -6.54 -27.19 -7.34
CA GLN A 191 -5.68 -27.24 -8.53
C GLN A 191 -4.25 -27.56 -8.12
N SER A 192 -3.63 -28.54 -8.81
CA SER A 192 -2.20 -28.82 -8.64
C SER A 192 -1.37 -27.67 -9.21
N ILE A 193 -0.45 -27.18 -8.42
CA ILE A 193 0.48 -26.11 -8.77
C ILE A 193 1.89 -26.62 -8.53
N HIS A 194 2.69 -26.62 -9.58
CA HIS A 194 4.09 -26.96 -9.53
C HIS A 194 4.85 -25.96 -10.40
N LYS A 195 5.45 -24.95 -9.78
CA LYS A 195 6.22 -23.91 -10.47
C LYS A 195 7.57 -23.71 -9.80
N VAL A 196 8.61 -23.68 -10.60
CA VAL A 196 9.95 -23.24 -10.18
C VAL A 196 10.41 -22.09 -11.10
N GLN A 197 11.17 -21.16 -10.57
CA GLN A 197 11.67 -20.01 -11.31
C GLN A 197 13.09 -19.68 -10.90
N LEU A 198 13.94 -19.40 -11.88
CA LEU A 198 15.28 -18.83 -11.68
C LEU A 198 15.33 -17.49 -12.40
N SER A 199 15.87 -16.47 -11.72
CA SER A 199 16.03 -15.13 -12.28
C SER A 199 17.46 -14.63 -12.11
N THR A 200 17.91 -13.86 -13.10
CA THR A 200 19.20 -13.16 -13.06
C THR A 200 19.03 -11.78 -13.68
N GLY A 201 19.99 -10.89 -13.47
CA GLY A 201 19.89 -9.55 -14.04
C GLY A 201 21.10 -8.67 -13.79
N ASN A 202 20.96 -7.40 -14.15
CA ASN A 202 21.96 -6.41 -13.75
C ASN A 202 21.95 -6.27 -12.21
N GLN A 203 22.86 -5.48 -11.65
CA GLN A 203 23.06 -5.40 -10.18
C GLN A 203 23.42 -6.76 -9.55
N HIS A 204 23.98 -7.70 -10.31
CA HIS A 204 24.32 -9.06 -9.85
C HIS A 204 23.13 -9.78 -9.21
N LEU A 205 21.95 -9.60 -9.79
CA LEU A 205 20.74 -10.30 -9.33
C LEU A 205 20.91 -11.81 -9.51
N GLY A 206 20.67 -12.56 -8.46
CA GLY A 206 20.47 -14.00 -8.48
C GLY A 206 19.27 -14.35 -7.60
N GLU A 207 18.29 -15.05 -8.19
CA GLU A 207 17.04 -15.38 -7.51
C GLU A 207 16.56 -16.77 -7.88
N ALA A 208 16.04 -17.49 -6.89
CA ALA A 208 15.36 -18.77 -7.08
C ALA A 208 14.05 -18.75 -6.30
N ALA A 209 12.98 -19.19 -6.95
CA ALA A 209 11.65 -19.23 -6.35
C ALA A 209 10.91 -20.50 -6.72
N PHE A 210 9.96 -20.90 -5.87
CA PHE A 210 9.12 -22.06 -6.10
C PHE A 210 7.70 -21.83 -5.57
N ASP A 211 6.75 -22.57 -6.14
CA ASP A 211 5.36 -22.54 -5.74
C ASP A 211 4.71 -23.91 -6.01
N PHE A 212 4.39 -24.61 -4.94
CA PHE A 212 3.81 -25.96 -4.96
C PHE A 212 2.49 -25.97 -4.22
N GLY A 213 1.48 -26.61 -4.78
CA GLY A 213 0.17 -26.70 -4.16
C GLY A 213 -0.67 -27.81 -4.75
N GLY A 214 -1.75 -28.15 -4.05
CA GLY A 214 -2.70 -29.15 -4.50
C GLY A 214 -3.29 -29.95 -3.34
N LYS A 215 -3.85 -31.10 -3.67
CA LYS A 215 -4.49 -32.02 -2.72
C LYS A 215 -3.46 -32.81 -1.95
N LEU A 216 -3.72 -33.06 -0.66
CA LEU A 216 -2.93 -33.95 0.18
C LEU A 216 -3.59 -35.31 0.43
N ASN A 217 -4.92 -35.43 0.15
CA ASN A 217 -5.66 -36.69 0.32
C ASN A 217 -6.64 -36.89 -0.84
N ASP A 218 -7.07 -38.13 -1.02
CA ASP A 218 -7.98 -38.53 -2.10
C ASP A 218 -9.41 -38.04 -1.86
N ASP A 219 -9.81 -37.78 -0.62
CA ASP A 219 -11.15 -37.32 -0.22
C ASP A 219 -11.39 -35.83 -0.53
N ASN A 220 -10.38 -35.11 -1.07
CA ASN A 220 -10.44 -33.68 -1.34
C ASN A 220 -10.82 -32.84 -0.12
N THR A 221 -10.37 -33.22 1.06
CA THR A 221 -10.63 -32.49 2.30
C THR A 221 -9.39 -31.77 2.85
N LEU A 222 -8.19 -32.10 2.33
CA LEU A 222 -6.94 -31.50 2.79
C LEU A 222 -6.11 -31.02 1.58
N PHE A 223 -5.73 -29.75 1.62
CA PHE A 223 -4.97 -29.08 0.57
C PHE A 223 -3.75 -28.38 1.16
N TYR A 224 -2.71 -28.23 0.37
CA TYR A 224 -1.51 -27.51 0.77
C TYR A 224 -1.11 -26.45 -0.25
N ARG A 225 -0.39 -25.46 0.20
CA ARG A 225 0.40 -24.55 -0.63
C ARG A 225 1.74 -24.33 0.06
N LEU A 226 2.82 -24.45 -0.68
CA LEU A 226 4.18 -24.19 -0.22
C LEU A 226 4.87 -23.34 -1.26
N ASN A 227 5.13 -22.09 -0.93
CA ASN A 227 5.82 -21.18 -1.82
C ASN A 227 6.99 -20.51 -1.09
N GLY A 228 8.01 -20.13 -1.84
CA GLY A 228 9.19 -19.51 -1.29
C GLY A 228 10.09 -18.89 -2.34
N ILE A 229 10.96 -18.01 -1.89
CA ILE A 229 11.91 -17.25 -2.71
C ILE A 229 13.20 -17.02 -1.94
N ALA A 230 14.32 -17.06 -2.64
CA ALA A 230 15.61 -16.60 -2.15
C ALA A 230 16.25 -15.71 -3.20
N SER A 231 16.67 -14.51 -2.82
CA SER A 231 17.25 -13.52 -3.73
C SER A 231 18.44 -12.79 -3.13
N THR A 232 19.35 -12.38 -4.01
CA THR A 232 20.47 -11.50 -3.70
C THR A 232 20.70 -10.54 -4.85
N LYS A 233 20.93 -9.26 -4.55
CA LYS A 233 21.29 -8.24 -5.55
C LYS A 233 22.14 -7.14 -4.92
N HIS A 234 22.91 -6.44 -5.73
CA HIS A 234 23.48 -5.16 -5.33
C HIS A 234 22.46 -4.05 -5.50
N GLU A 235 22.59 -2.99 -4.73
CA GLU A 235 21.79 -1.77 -4.92
C GLU A 235 22.50 -0.81 -5.89
N PHE A 236 21.77 0.21 -6.36
CA PHE A 236 22.35 1.29 -7.16
C PHE A 236 23.37 2.11 -6.36
N VAL A 237 23.20 2.19 -5.05
CA VAL A 237 24.14 2.82 -4.13
C VAL A 237 25.32 1.87 -3.88
N LYS A 238 26.54 2.35 -4.11
CA LYS A 238 27.79 1.56 -3.94
C LYS A 238 27.85 0.88 -2.57
N ASP A 239 28.45 -0.29 -2.53
CA ASP A 239 28.73 -1.09 -1.34
C ASP A 239 27.47 -1.59 -0.59
N ASN A 240 26.26 -1.42 -1.16
CA ASN A 240 25.04 -1.92 -0.60
C ASN A 240 24.52 -3.16 -1.33
N LYS A 241 23.91 -4.06 -0.55
CA LYS A 241 23.31 -5.31 -1.04
C LYS A 241 21.94 -5.51 -0.41
N GLN A 242 21.07 -6.19 -1.16
CA GLN A 242 19.85 -6.78 -0.62
C GLN A 242 19.96 -8.30 -0.70
N GLN A 243 19.55 -8.97 0.37
CA GLN A 243 19.46 -10.42 0.44
C GLN A 243 18.17 -10.76 1.17
N ARG A 244 17.37 -11.63 0.58
CA ARG A 244 16.09 -12.07 1.15
C ARG A 244 15.90 -13.55 0.96
N MET A 245 15.37 -14.20 1.97
CA MET A 245 14.81 -15.54 1.92
C MET A 245 13.45 -15.51 2.57
N ALA A 246 12.43 -16.02 1.86
CA ALA A 246 11.09 -16.10 2.38
C ALA A 246 10.44 -17.43 2.02
N ILE A 247 9.61 -17.95 2.94
CA ILE A 247 8.84 -19.19 2.76
C ILE A 247 7.49 -19.06 3.45
N ALA A 248 6.43 -19.50 2.78
CA ALA A 248 5.08 -19.45 3.28
C ALA A 248 4.32 -20.78 3.06
N PRO A 249 4.45 -21.74 3.99
CA PRO A 249 3.59 -22.92 4.01
C PRO A 249 2.18 -22.60 4.49
N ALA A 250 1.19 -23.20 3.82
CA ALA A 250 -0.22 -23.10 4.15
C ALA A 250 -0.93 -24.44 3.98
N ILE A 251 -1.95 -24.68 4.80
CA ILE A 251 -2.79 -25.88 4.76
C ILE A 251 -4.24 -25.45 4.90
N THR A 252 -5.11 -25.97 4.04
CA THR A 252 -6.57 -25.85 4.17
C THR A 252 -7.17 -27.21 4.44
N TRP A 253 -7.99 -27.29 5.49
CA TRP A 253 -8.77 -28.46 5.84
C TRP A 253 -10.27 -28.17 5.70
N LEU A 254 -10.95 -28.99 4.94
CA LEU A 254 -12.39 -28.96 4.70
C LEU A 254 -13.04 -30.20 5.32
N PRO A 255 -13.34 -30.20 6.64
CA PRO A 255 -13.91 -31.39 7.31
C PRO A 255 -15.30 -31.75 6.77
N ASN A 256 -16.03 -30.80 6.23
CA ASN A 256 -17.33 -30.94 5.58
C ASN A 256 -17.57 -29.74 4.63
N ALA A 257 -18.73 -29.73 3.97
CA ALA A 257 -19.09 -28.69 3.01
C ALA A 257 -19.28 -27.29 3.62
N ASP A 258 -19.57 -27.22 4.94
CA ASP A 258 -19.89 -25.98 5.64
C ASP A 258 -18.71 -25.40 6.39
N THR A 259 -17.62 -26.15 6.53
CA THR A 259 -16.50 -25.75 7.38
C THR A 259 -15.19 -25.73 6.62
N SER A 260 -14.46 -24.63 6.74
CA SER A 260 -13.10 -24.51 6.24
C SER A 260 -12.16 -23.98 7.35
N PHE A 261 -10.95 -24.54 7.42
CA PHE A 261 -9.89 -24.08 8.27
C PHE A 261 -8.62 -23.96 7.46
N THR A 262 -8.11 -22.73 7.31
CA THR A 262 -6.87 -22.45 6.57
C THR A 262 -5.80 -21.94 7.55
N LEU A 263 -4.73 -22.71 7.74
CA LEU A 263 -3.53 -22.29 8.45
C LEU A 263 -2.60 -21.56 7.47
N LEU A 264 -2.13 -20.37 7.84
CA LEU A 264 -1.21 -19.54 7.08
C LEU A 264 0.04 -19.27 7.92
N THR A 265 1.21 -19.51 7.36
CA THR A 265 2.46 -19.22 8.04
C THR A 265 3.42 -18.49 7.09
N MET A 266 4.32 -17.68 7.63
CA MET A 266 5.35 -17.00 6.85
C MET A 266 6.61 -16.85 7.70
N TYR A 267 7.75 -17.13 7.09
CA TYR A 267 9.07 -16.75 7.59
C TYR A 267 9.79 -15.96 6.50
N GLN A 268 10.30 -14.77 6.84
CA GLN A 268 11.11 -13.96 5.94
C GLN A 268 12.34 -13.45 6.69
N ASN A 269 13.51 -13.71 6.14
CA ASN A 269 14.80 -13.25 6.67
C ASN A 269 15.53 -12.42 5.63
N GLU A 270 15.91 -11.23 6.03
CA GLU A 270 16.67 -10.27 5.22
C GLU A 270 17.98 -9.92 5.96
N PRO A 271 19.04 -10.73 5.82
CA PRO A 271 20.34 -10.44 6.43
C PRO A 271 20.98 -9.15 5.87
N LYS A 272 20.45 -8.69 4.72
CA LYS A 272 20.72 -7.39 4.10
C LYS A 272 19.38 -6.84 3.59
N ALA A 273 18.77 -5.95 4.34
CA ALA A 273 17.41 -5.43 4.06
C ALA A 273 17.40 -4.11 3.26
N GLY A 274 18.51 -3.73 2.65
CA GLY A 274 18.65 -2.46 1.93
C GLY A 274 19.05 -1.29 2.84
N TYR A 275 19.31 -0.15 2.23
CA TYR A 275 19.80 1.04 2.92
C TYR A 275 18.97 2.28 2.52
N ARG A 276 18.82 3.22 3.44
CA ARG A 276 18.20 4.52 3.17
C ARG A 276 19.27 5.60 3.00
N ASN A 277 19.55 5.97 1.76
CA ASN A 277 20.59 6.91 1.37
C ASN A 277 20.02 8.33 1.29
N PHE A 278 20.08 9.07 2.40
CA PHE A 278 19.66 10.48 2.43
C PHE A 278 20.72 11.35 1.77
N LEU A 279 20.30 12.20 0.82
CA LEU A 279 21.16 13.13 0.10
C LEU A 279 20.69 14.57 0.35
N PRO A 280 21.62 15.56 0.42
CA PRO A 280 21.24 16.96 0.50
C PRO A 280 20.66 17.48 -0.82
N ALA A 281 19.84 18.53 -0.76
CA ALA A 281 19.33 19.22 -1.94
C ALA A 281 20.47 19.90 -2.73
N SER A 282 21.48 20.45 -2.02
CA SER A 282 22.74 20.86 -2.65
C SER A 282 23.50 19.63 -3.13
N GLY A 283 23.91 19.62 -4.37
CA GLY A 283 24.54 18.48 -5.02
C GLY A 283 23.56 17.43 -5.59
N THR A 284 22.24 17.54 -5.35
CA THR A 284 21.24 16.66 -5.97
C THR A 284 20.21 17.43 -6.80
N LEU A 285 19.46 18.29 -6.15
CA LEU A 285 18.44 19.14 -6.77
C LEU A 285 19.04 20.42 -7.35
N LYS A 286 20.04 20.94 -6.65
CA LYS A 286 20.83 22.12 -7.04
C LYS A 286 22.29 21.71 -7.16
N GLU A 287 22.96 22.26 -8.18
CA GLU A 287 24.39 22.06 -8.33
C GLU A 287 25.15 22.74 -7.17
N SER A 288 26.07 22.03 -6.54
CA SER A 288 26.99 22.60 -5.54
C SER A 288 28.23 23.18 -6.21
N SER A 289 29.09 23.85 -5.45
CA SER A 289 30.38 24.32 -5.95
C SER A 289 31.30 23.18 -6.43
N ALA A 290 31.07 21.94 -5.96
CA ALA A 290 31.73 20.72 -6.40
C ALA A 290 30.95 19.92 -7.45
N GLY A 291 29.88 20.48 -8.01
CA GLY A 291 28.99 19.81 -8.96
C GLY A 291 27.92 18.96 -8.28
N TYR A 292 27.40 17.96 -9.02
CA TYR A 292 26.39 17.04 -8.52
C TYR A 292 27.02 15.82 -7.82
N ILE A 293 26.35 15.34 -6.78
CA ILE A 293 26.69 14.09 -6.09
C ILE A 293 26.55 12.93 -7.09
N PRO A 294 27.56 12.03 -7.20
CA PRO A 294 27.46 10.86 -8.07
C PRO A 294 26.20 10.03 -7.74
N TYR A 295 25.55 9.52 -8.79
CA TYR A 295 24.27 8.82 -8.67
C TYR A 295 24.32 7.56 -7.79
N ASP A 296 25.47 6.91 -7.75
CA ASP A 296 25.76 5.72 -6.94
C ASP A 296 26.45 6.03 -5.59
N PHE A 297 26.53 7.31 -5.21
CA PHE A 297 27.24 7.76 -4.02
C PHE A 297 26.58 7.23 -2.75
N ASN A 298 27.40 6.64 -1.87
CA ASN A 298 26.96 6.14 -0.56
C ASN A 298 27.34 7.13 0.55
N VAL A 299 26.34 7.76 1.15
CA VAL A 299 26.54 8.67 2.30
C VAL A 299 26.86 7.93 3.59
N SER A 300 26.61 6.62 3.65
CA SER A 300 26.97 5.78 4.79
C SER A 300 28.45 5.41 4.79
N ASP A 301 28.86 4.67 5.77
CA ASP A 301 30.15 4.01 5.80
C ASP A 301 29.93 2.49 5.69
N PRO A 302 30.56 1.79 4.70
CA PRO A 302 30.39 0.36 4.54
C PRO A 302 30.79 -0.46 5.78
N SER A 303 31.70 0.04 6.61
CA SER A 303 32.10 -0.60 7.87
C SER A 303 31.01 -0.51 8.95
N PHE A 304 30.10 0.47 8.84
CA PHE A 304 29.03 0.74 9.80
C PHE A 304 27.63 0.61 9.18
N ASN A 305 27.50 0.04 7.98
CA ASN A 305 26.24 -0.13 7.29
C ASN A 305 25.70 -1.55 7.51
N GLU A 306 24.67 -1.67 8.33
CA GLU A 306 23.95 -2.92 8.58
C GLU A 306 22.44 -2.68 8.55
N ALA A 307 21.71 -3.44 7.78
CA ALA A 307 20.26 -3.52 7.84
C ALA A 307 19.87 -5.00 7.84
N LYS A 308 19.40 -5.49 8.97
CA LYS A 308 18.90 -6.87 9.14
C LYS A 308 17.46 -6.83 9.56
N ARG A 309 16.64 -7.70 8.98
CA ARG A 309 15.26 -7.87 9.39
C ARG A 309 14.85 -9.33 9.31
N GLU A 310 14.24 -9.81 10.36
CA GLU A 310 13.63 -11.13 10.44
C GLU A 310 12.18 -11.01 10.84
N GLN A 311 11.30 -11.68 10.09
CA GLN A 311 9.86 -11.64 10.27
C GLN A 311 9.30 -13.05 10.31
N THR A 312 8.43 -13.31 11.26
CA THR A 312 7.65 -14.56 11.33
C THR A 312 6.19 -14.24 11.55
N SER A 313 5.32 -15.01 10.94
CA SER A 313 3.89 -14.97 11.27
C SER A 313 3.26 -16.35 11.22
N ILE A 314 2.27 -16.54 12.08
CA ILE A 314 1.38 -17.68 12.07
C ILE A 314 -0.04 -17.18 12.27
N GLY A 315 -0.95 -17.66 11.47
CA GLY A 315 -2.35 -17.30 11.55
C GLY A 315 -3.26 -18.36 10.98
N TYR A 316 -4.54 -18.19 11.16
CA TYR A 316 -5.56 -19.05 10.56
C TYR A 316 -6.78 -18.24 10.16
N ILE A 317 -7.51 -18.79 9.19
CA ILE A 317 -8.85 -18.36 8.82
C ILE A 317 -9.75 -19.57 9.03
N PHE A 318 -10.74 -19.43 9.91
CA PHE A 318 -11.78 -20.39 10.15
C PHE A 318 -13.09 -19.84 9.60
N GLU A 319 -13.76 -20.61 8.77
CA GLU A 319 -15.06 -20.26 8.19
C GLU A 319 -16.05 -21.40 8.45
N HIS A 320 -17.25 -21.05 8.87
CA HIS A 320 -18.31 -22.00 9.11
C HIS A 320 -19.68 -21.44 8.69
N ASN A 321 -20.35 -22.13 7.77
CA ASN A 321 -21.73 -21.83 7.41
C ASN A 321 -22.67 -22.49 8.44
N LEU A 322 -23.29 -21.66 9.26
CA LEU A 322 -24.30 -22.11 10.23
C LEU A 322 -25.59 -22.58 9.53
N ASN A 323 -25.90 -21.94 8.41
CA ASN A 323 -26.92 -22.30 7.43
C ASN A 323 -26.68 -21.51 6.13
N ASP A 324 -27.57 -21.63 5.14
CA ASP A 324 -27.43 -20.98 3.82
C ASP A 324 -27.35 -19.43 3.91
N ASN A 325 -27.88 -18.84 4.98
CA ASN A 325 -27.99 -17.39 5.14
C ASN A 325 -27.09 -16.81 6.25
N LEU A 326 -26.43 -17.67 7.05
CA LEU A 326 -25.65 -17.22 8.20
C LEU A 326 -24.30 -17.92 8.22
N SER A 327 -23.21 -17.17 8.17
CA SER A 327 -21.86 -17.69 8.26
C SER A 327 -21.04 -16.95 9.30
N PHE A 328 -20.15 -17.67 9.96
CA PHE A 328 -19.17 -17.18 10.90
C PHE A 328 -17.77 -17.31 10.32
N THR A 329 -16.98 -16.23 10.43
CA THR A 329 -15.55 -16.23 10.06
C THR A 329 -14.74 -15.74 11.24
N GLN A 330 -13.66 -16.45 11.55
CA GLN A 330 -12.66 -15.97 12.50
C GLN A 330 -11.29 -15.94 11.81
N ASN A 331 -10.66 -14.78 11.84
CA ASN A 331 -9.32 -14.58 11.29
C ASN A 331 -8.36 -14.19 12.43
N MET A 332 -7.25 -14.89 12.55
CA MET A 332 -6.23 -14.62 13.58
C MET A 332 -4.85 -14.63 12.95
N ARG A 333 -3.99 -13.70 13.39
CA ARG A 333 -2.54 -13.72 13.10
C ARG A 333 -1.74 -13.21 14.27
N TYR A 334 -0.70 -13.96 14.59
CA TYR A 334 0.40 -13.51 15.44
C TYR A 334 1.63 -13.30 14.56
N SER A 335 2.29 -12.16 14.69
CA SER A 335 3.53 -11.85 13.97
C SER A 335 4.60 -11.30 14.91
N ASN A 336 5.84 -11.57 14.55
CA ASN A 336 7.02 -11.07 15.25
C ASN A 336 8.01 -10.53 14.22
N MET A 337 8.64 -9.39 14.53
CA MET A 337 9.68 -8.78 13.71
C MET A 337 10.84 -8.33 14.61
N ASP A 338 12.05 -8.64 14.18
CA ASP A 338 13.31 -8.17 14.76
C ASP A 338 14.11 -7.42 13.70
N GLU A 339 14.41 -6.15 13.94
CA GLU A 339 15.19 -5.31 13.03
C GLU A 339 16.41 -4.72 13.74
N SER A 340 17.57 -4.78 13.07
CA SER A 340 18.79 -4.10 13.45
C SER A 340 19.27 -3.24 12.29
N TYR A 341 19.37 -1.92 12.51
CA TYR A 341 19.73 -0.97 11.48
C TYR A 341 20.82 -0.01 11.94
N LYS A 342 22.03 -0.14 11.36
CA LYS A 342 23.16 0.77 11.55
C LYS A 342 23.26 1.67 10.32
N TYR A 343 23.23 2.96 10.54
CA TYR A 343 23.23 3.95 9.46
C TYR A 343 23.77 5.30 9.93
N LEU A 344 24.06 6.17 8.98
CA LEU A 344 24.41 7.55 9.26
C LEU A 344 23.28 8.46 8.79
N VAL A 345 22.69 9.20 9.70
CA VAL A 345 21.90 10.38 9.37
C VAL A 345 22.84 11.56 9.27
N TYR A 346 22.54 12.52 8.41
CA TYR A 346 23.30 13.74 8.45
C TYR A 346 22.49 14.89 9.03
N THR A 347 23.22 15.82 9.64
CA THR A 347 22.72 17.09 10.10
C THR A 347 23.36 18.17 9.24
N PHE A 348 22.61 19.26 9.01
CA PHE A 348 23.24 20.43 8.45
C PHE A 348 24.23 20.98 9.43
N ASP A 349 25.44 21.07 8.99
CA ASP A 349 26.37 22.13 9.27
C ASP A 349 27.64 21.90 8.43
N ALA A 350 27.53 22.29 7.17
CA ALA A 350 28.69 22.26 6.34
C ALA A 350 29.14 23.71 6.19
N ASP A 351 30.37 23.96 6.56
CA ASP A 351 31.06 25.23 6.24
C ASP A 351 31.11 25.47 4.71
N ASN A 352 30.66 24.49 3.93
CA ASN A 352 30.58 24.53 2.47
C ASN A 352 29.36 23.76 1.94
N ASP A 353 29.02 23.94 0.67
CA ASP A 353 27.85 23.37 0.01
C ASP A 353 28.07 21.97 -0.59
N HIS A 354 29.26 21.36 -0.39
CA HIS A 354 29.64 20.03 -0.88
C HIS A 354 30.08 19.07 0.21
N SER A 355 29.76 19.34 1.48
CA SER A 355 29.97 18.43 2.58
C SER A 355 28.73 18.26 3.45
N ILE A 356 28.69 17.13 4.16
CA ILE A 356 27.63 16.80 5.12
C ILE A 356 28.26 16.37 6.43
N ASN A 357 27.67 16.82 7.54
CA ASN A 357 28.00 16.31 8.85
C ASN A 357 27.11 15.13 9.20
N ARG A 358 27.70 13.94 9.41
CA ARG A 358 26.98 12.68 9.62
C ARG A 358 26.96 12.32 11.10
N ARG A 359 25.91 11.64 11.50
CA ARG A 359 25.76 11.10 12.85
C ARG A 359 25.49 9.61 12.78
N PRO A 360 26.37 8.75 13.32
CA PRO A 360 26.13 7.32 13.40
C PRO A 360 24.96 7.01 14.32
N GLN A 361 24.12 6.08 13.89
CA GLN A 361 22.97 5.59 14.64
C GLN A 361 22.85 4.07 14.48
N HIS A 362 22.48 3.41 15.58
CA HIS A 362 22.12 2.00 15.60
C HIS A 362 20.73 1.86 16.22
N ASP A 363 19.74 1.53 15.41
CA ASP A 363 18.38 1.21 15.83
C ASP A 363 18.23 -0.31 16.00
N LYS A 364 17.67 -0.73 17.13
CA LYS A 364 17.18 -2.10 17.33
C LYS A 364 15.71 -2.05 17.69
N ILE A 365 14.89 -2.67 16.85
CA ILE A 365 13.44 -2.69 17.00
C ILE A 365 12.96 -4.13 17.05
N LYS A 366 12.17 -4.45 18.09
CA LYS A 366 11.45 -5.72 18.18
C LYS A 366 9.98 -5.42 18.26
N SER A 367 9.19 -5.98 17.37
CA SER A 367 7.73 -5.86 17.44
C SER A 367 7.05 -7.21 17.47
N LYS A 368 5.98 -7.28 18.24
CA LYS A 368 5.06 -8.41 18.30
C LYS A 368 3.66 -7.88 18.10
N GLU A 369 2.89 -8.55 17.27
CA GLU A 369 1.53 -8.16 16.98
C GLU A 369 0.61 -9.37 17.01
N LEU A 370 -0.60 -9.19 17.56
CA LEU A 370 -1.71 -10.13 17.48
C LEU A 370 -2.91 -9.38 16.90
N GLY A 371 -3.47 -9.91 15.83
CA GLY A 371 -4.76 -9.51 15.29
C GLY A 371 -5.75 -10.67 15.40
N LEU A 372 -6.97 -10.38 15.81
CA LEU A 372 -8.10 -11.31 15.83
C LEU A 372 -9.33 -10.57 15.34
N ASP A 373 -10.05 -11.14 14.38
CA ASP A 373 -11.29 -10.58 13.83
C ASP A 373 -12.35 -11.69 13.75
N ASN A 374 -13.45 -11.48 14.45
CA ASN A 374 -14.61 -12.38 14.45
C ASN A 374 -15.73 -11.71 13.69
N GLN A 375 -16.27 -12.39 12.70
CA GLN A 375 -17.26 -11.88 11.77
C GLN A 375 -18.48 -12.80 11.74
N LEU A 376 -19.66 -12.21 11.79
CA LEU A 376 -20.93 -12.88 11.53
C LEU A 376 -21.58 -12.21 10.33
N LYS A 377 -21.76 -12.95 9.24
CA LYS A 377 -22.43 -12.49 8.03
C LYS A 377 -23.80 -13.12 7.93
N ALA A 378 -24.82 -12.28 7.73
CA ALA A 378 -26.19 -12.72 7.49
C ALA A 378 -26.72 -12.16 6.16
N THR A 379 -27.40 -12.98 5.38
CA THR A 379 -28.08 -12.57 4.16
C THR A 379 -29.58 -12.84 4.29
N PHE A 380 -30.41 -11.86 4.00
CA PHE A 380 -31.88 -11.98 4.07
C PHE A 380 -32.55 -10.90 3.22
N GLU A 381 -33.86 -11.02 3.03
CA GLU A 381 -34.66 -10.05 2.29
C GLU A 381 -35.71 -9.41 3.18
N THR A 382 -35.92 -8.10 3.01
CA THR A 382 -37.02 -7.35 3.61
C THR A 382 -37.87 -6.75 2.48
N GLY A 383 -38.94 -7.42 2.15
CA GLY A 383 -39.73 -7.09 0.96
C GLY A 383 -38.90 -7.29 -0.30
N ASN A 384 -38.61 -6.22 -1.05
CA ASN A 384 -37.81 -6.25 -2.28
C ASN A 384 -36.35 -5.80 -2.06
N ILE A 385 -35.92 -5.70 -0.82
CA ILE A 385 -34.57 -5.25 -0.45
C ILE A 385 -33.79 -6.48 0.00
N ALA A 386 -32.71 -6.79 -0.69
CA ALA A 386 -31.75 -7.81 -0.24
C ALA A 386 -30.72 -7.16 0.69
N HIS A 387 -30.42 -7.82 1.81
CA HIS A 387 -29.48 -7.39 2.81
C HIS A 387 -28.30 -8.36 2.90
N THR A 388 -27.09 -7.81 2.93
CA THR A 388 -25.88 -8.51 3.37
C THR A 388 -25.34 -7.77 4.59
N VAL A 389 -25.69 -8.27 5.77
CA VAL A 389 -25.27 -7.69 7.05
C VAL A 389 -24.01 -8.39 7.53
N LEU A 390 -23.01 -7.60 7.91
CA LEU A 390 -21.77 -8.07 8.50
C LEU A 390 -21.58 -7.39 9.85
N GLY A 391 -21.63 -8.15 10.94
CA GLY A 391 -21.25 -7.72 12.28
C GLY A 391 -19.88 -8.29 12.65
N GLY A 392 -19.05 -7.51 13.32
CA GLY A 392 -17.75 -7.98 13.74
C GLY A 392 -17.24 -7.41 15.04
N LEU A 393 -16.36 -8.21 15.66
CA LEU A 393 -15.60 -7.85 16.86
C LEU A 393 -14.14 -8.17 16.59
N ASP A 394 -13.28 -7.17 16.59
CA ASP A 394 -11.86 -7.38 16.45
C ASP A 394 -11.05 -6.94 17.67
N TYR A 395 -9.90 -7.55 17.81
CA TYR A 395 -8.90 -7.23 18.81
C TYR A 395 -7.53 -7.11 18.14
N LYS A 396 -6.84 -6.02 18.44
CA LYS A 396 -5.45 -5.80 18.03
C LYS A 396 -4.61 -5.54 19.26
N TRP A 397 -3.50 -6.27 19.36
CA TRP A 397 -2.47 -6.02 20.35
C TRP A 397 -1.12 -5.86 19.65
N SER A 398 -0.29 -4.92 20.16
CA SER A 398 1.10 -4.82 19.73
C SER A 398 2.02 -4.44 20.89
N ASP A 399 3.26 -4.92 20.82
CA ASP A 399 4.35 -4.63 21.78
C ASP A 399 5.61 -4.32 20.98
N VAL A 400 6.07 -3.06 21.05
CA VAL A 400 7.23 -2.56 20.30
C VAL A 400 8.29 -2.09 21.29
N ASP A 401 9.43 -2.76 21.26
CA ASP A 401 10.64 -2.41 22.00
C ASP A 401 11.63 -1.74 21.03
N ASN A 402 11.93 -0.46 21.25
CA ASN A 402 12.84 0.32 20.41
C ASN A 402 14.01 0.83 21.26
N LYS A 403 15.22 0.59 20.76
CA LYS A 403 16.48 1.11 21.34
C LYS A 403 17.28 1.79 20.24
N LEU A 404 17.73 3.02 20.53
CA LEU A 404 18.53 3.82 19.63
C LEU A 404 19.81 4.26 20.33
N TRP A 405 20.94 3.89 19.75
CA TRP A 405 22.25 4.40 20.10
C TRP A 405 22.69 5.43 19.09
N ARG A 406 23.31 6.50 19.56
CA ARG A 406 23.84 7.60 18.75
C ARG A 406 25.19 8.06 19.26
N ASP A 407 26.00 8.56 18.33
CA ASP A 407 27.08 9.48 18.67
C ASP A 407 26.59 10.94 18.55
N SER A 408 27.01 11.78 19.45
CA SER A 408 26.69 13.22 19.47
C SER A 408 27.80 14.11 18.86
N GLY A 409 28.91 13.49 18.39
CA GLY A 409 30.04 14.24 17.85
C GLY A 409 29.84 14.75 16.42
N ASP A 410 30.45 15.89 16.10
CA ASP A 410 30.46 16.49 14.76
C ASP A 410 31.69 16.08 13.94
N GLN A 411 32.25 14.90 14.24
CA GLN A 411 33.53 14.45 13.68
C GLN A 411 33.40 13.65 12.37
N TYR A 412 32.18 13.33 11.95
CA TYR A 412 31.95 12.44 10.80
C TYR A 412 31.58 13.22 9.54
N ILE A 413 32.32 14.29 9.24
CA ILE A 413 32.13 15.09 8.03
C ILE A 413 32.48 14.28 6.81
N LEU A 414 31.65 14.34 5.76
CA LEU A 414 31.89 13.74 4.47
C LEU A 414 31.79 14.80 3.39
N ASP A 415 32.91 15.07 2.77
CA ASP A 415 33.00 15.84 1.53
C ASP A 415 32.80 14.89 0.34
N TRP A 416 31.75 15.11 -0.49
CA TRP A 416 31.53 14.23 -1.65
C TRP A 416 32.43 14.53 -2.83
N ALA A 417 33.12 15.69 -2.85
CA ALA A 417 34.13 16.00 -3.85
C ALA A 417 35.43 15.24 -3.59
N ASN A 418 35.76 15.02 -2.31
CA ASN A 418 36.94 14.27 -1.89
C ASN A 418 36.62 13.37 -0.69
N PRO A 419 35.85 12.27 -0.93
CA PRO A 419 35.30 11.48 0.15
C PRO A 419 36.40 10.75 0.94
N THR A 420 36.55 11.12 2.20
CA THR A 420 37.37 10.41 3.19
C THR A 420 36.47 9.60 4.10
N ARG A 421 36.88 8.38 4.42
CA ARG A 421 36.13 7.50 5.35
C ARG A 421 36.75 7.60 6.74
N ILE A 422 35.89 7.77 7.74
CA ILE A 422 36.29 7.79 9.14
C ILE A 422 35.77 6.52 9.78
N SER A 423 36.64 5.75 10.42
CA SER A 423 36.23 4.54 11.12
C SER A 423 35.28 4.88 12.26
N ILE A 424 34.13 4.20 12.27
CA ILE A 424 33.10 4.36 13.30
C ILE A 424 33.19 3.18 14.25
N ASN A 425 33.42 3.49 15.53
CA ASN A 425 33.48 2.46 16.56
C ASN A 425 32.12 2.42 17.27
N GLU A 426 31.47 1.25 17.25
CA GLU A 426 30.15 1.08 17.87
C GLU A 426 30.16 1.30 19.39
N SER A 427 31.30 1.10 20.04
CA SER A 427 31.45 1.37 21.48
C SER A 427 31.34 2.86 21.87
N ASP A 428 31.51 3.76 20.91
CA ASP A 428 31.42 5.21 21.15
C ASP A 428 29.98 5.70 21.11
N LEU A 429 29.04 4.86 20.64
CA LEU A 429 27.63 5.20 20.60
C LEU A 429 27.01 5.09 22.00
N THR A 430 26.26 6.12 22.39
CA THR A 430 25.49 6.15 23.63
C THR A 430 24.03 5.80 23.41
N LEU A 431 23.41 5.09 24.34
CA LEU A 431 21.98 4.79 24.31
C LEU A 431 21.20 6.09 24.58
N THR A 432 20.54 6.61 23.55
CA THR A 432 19.77 7.89 23.61
C THR A 432 18.27 7.66 23.70
N THR A 433 17.77 6.49 23.28
CA THR A 433 16.37 6.16 23.35
C THR A 433 16.21 4.69 23.74
N SER A 434 15.35 4.41 24.73
CA SER A 434 14.95 3.07 25.10
C SER A 434 13.48 3.08 25.48
N THR A 435 12.61 2.84 24.50
CA THR A 435 11.16 2.91 24.68
C THR A 435 10.50 1.57 24.46
N ARG A 436 9.47 1.26 25.24
CA ARG A 436 8.54 0.17 24.97
C ARG A 436 7.14 0.71 24.86
N LYS A 437 6.49 0.45 23.71
CA LYS A 437 5.12 0.87 23.45
C LYS A 437 4.23 -0.35 23.32
N LYS A 438 3.13 -0.35 24.06
CA LYS A 438 2.08 -1.36 23.94
C LYS A 438 0.81 -0.70 23.50
N LEU A 439 0.13 -1.32 22.56
CA LEU A 439 -1.20 -0.94 22.10
C LEU A 439 -2.13 -2.11 22.34
N ASP A 440 -3.26 -1.84 22.97
CA ASP A 440 -4.43 -2.69 23.05
C ASP A 440 -5.60 -1.97 22.38
N GLN A 441 -6.28 -2.61 21.44
CA GLN A 441 -7.44 -2.05 20.77
C GLN A 441 -8.53 -3.09 20.59
N VAL A 442 -9.76 -2.71 20.92
CA VAL A 442 -10.98 -3.48 20.63
C VAL A 442 -11.85 -2.67 19.71
N GLY A 443 -12.38 -3.27 18.65
CA GLY A 443 -13.30 -2.66 17.71
C GLY A 443 -14.57 -3.49 17.57
N VAL A 444 -15.72 -2.82 17.57
CA VAL A 444 -17.02 -3.42 17.22
C VAL A 444 -17.55 -2.70 15.99
N TYR A 445 -17.93 -3.44 14.97
CA TYR A 445 -18.45 -2.86 13.73
C TYR A 445 -19.68 -3.60 13.20
N LEU A 446 -20.48 -2.84 12.49
CA LEU A 446 -21.66 -3.33 11.78
C LEU A 446 -21.70 -2.68 10.39
N GLN A 447 -22.00 -3.48 9.38
CA GLN A 447 -22.18 -3.05 8.00
C GLN A 447 -23.42 -3.69 7.44
N ASP A 448 -24.19 -2.94 6.65
CA ASP A 448 -25.28 -3.47 5.83
C ASP A 448 -25.07 -3.02 4.37
N GLN A 449 -25.06 -3.98 3.46
CA GLN A 449 -25.14 -3.78 2.03
C GLN A 449 -26.56 -4.09 1.59
N LEU A 450 -27.30 -3.03 1.22
CA LEU A 450 -28.69 -3.11 0.80
C LEU A 450 -28.76 -3.02 -0.73
N GLU A 451 -29.39 -4.00 -1.34
CA GLU A 451 -29.66 -4.02 -2.78
C GLU A 451 -31.18 -3.91 -3.02
N TRP A 452 -31.57 -2.86 -3.75
CA TRP A 452 -32.95 -2.65 -4.16
C TRP A 452 -33.00 -2.35 -5.66
N ASN A 453 -33.37 -3.31 -6.45
CA ASN A 453 -33.25 -3.27 -7.91
C ASN A 453 -31.80 -2.92 -8.31
N GLN A 454 -31.59 -1.78 -9.01
CA GLN A 454 -30.26 -1.27 -9.39
C GLN A 454 -29.60 -0.40 -8.32
N TRP A 455 -30.30 -0.06 -7.22
CA TRP A 455 -29.75 0.72 -6.13
C TRP A 455 -28.93 -0.16 -5.18
N ASN A 456 -27.74 0.31 -4.83
CA ASN A 456 -26.90 -0.29 -3.82
C ASN A 456 -26.56 0.76 -2.77
N LEU A 457 -26.96 0.53 -1.53
CA LEU A 457 -26.67 1.38 -0.39
C LEU A 457 -25.77 0.62 0.58
N LEU A 458 -24.62 1.20 0.90
CA LEU A 458 -23.67 0.68 1.88
C LEU A 458 -23.69 1.58 3.10
N LEU A 459 -24.03 1.03 4.26
CA LEU A 459 -23.99 1.70 5.55
C LEU A 459 -23.07 0.93 6.48
N SER A 460 -22.14 1.61 7.13
CA SER A 460 -21.22 0.96 8.07
C SER A 460 -20.92 1.90 9.23
N GLY A 461 -20.84 1.34 10.43
CA GLY A 461 -20.46 2.04 11.65
C GLY A 461 -19.53 1.17 12.49
N ARG A 462 -18.56 1.81 13.15
CA ARG A 462 -17.60 1.16 14.02
C ARG A 462 -17.31 2.02 15.24
N HIS A 463 -17.13 1.40 16.39
CA HIS A 463 -16.59 2.03 17.57
C HIS A 463 -15.33 1.30 18.02
N ASP A 464 -14.26 2.07 18.23
CA ASP A 464 -12.96 1.59 18.70
C ASP A 464 -12.66 2.11 20.10
N TRP A 465 -12.12 1.26 20.95
CA TRP A 465 -11.47 1.62 22.20
C TRP A 465 -10.01 1.21 22.10
N SER A 466 -9.11 2.13 22.38
CA SER A 466 -7.67 1.87 22.33
C SER A 466 -6.96 2.40 23.57
N GLU A 467 -5.98 1.65 24.02
CA GLU A 467 -5.06 2.03 25.08
C GLU A 467 -3.63 1.94 24.55
N VAL A 468 -2.89 3.04 24.64
CA VAL A 468 -1.45 3.10 24.34
C VAL A 468 -0.69 3.35 25.62
N ARG A 469 0.20 2.43 25.99
CA ARG A 469 1.14 2.57 27.11
C ARG A 469 2.55 2.73 26.55
N THR A 470 3.21 3.82 26.90
CA THR A 470 4.61 4.07 26.56
C THR A 470 5.44 4.10 27.85
N GLN A 471 6.46 3.26 27.88
CA GLN A 471 7.50 3.29 28.89
C GLN A 471 8.77 3.82 28.24
N ASP A 472 9.25 4.97 28.68
CA ASP A 472 10.59 5.46 28.36
C ASP A 472 11.55 5.02 29.49
N ARG A 473 12.50 4.16 29.15
CA ARG A 473 13.48 3.62 30.10
C ARG A 473 14.73 4.49 30.16
N THR A 474 14.80 5.54 29.36
CA THR A 474 15.92 6.48 29.36
C THR A 474 15.80 7.44 30.55
N ASP A 475 14.57 7.89 30.83
CA ASP A 475 14.24 8.77 31.95
C ASP A 475 13.32 8.13 33.01
N ASN A 476 12.98 6.82 32.84
CA ASN A 476 12.04 6.06 33.66
C ASN A 476 10.63 6.63 33.71
N SER A 477 10.21 7.36 32.68
CA SER A 477 8.84 7.87 32.58
C SER A 477 7.87 6.82 32.00
N GLN A 478 6.60 6.96 32.34
CA GLN A 478 5.51 6.17 31.79
C GLN A 478 4.34 7.07 31.45
N THR A 479 3.78 6.85 30.28
CA THR A 479 2.55 7.53 29.83
C THR A 479 1.52 6.50 29.40
N GLN A 480 0.27 6.80 29.66
CA GLN A 480 -0.88 6.00 29.23
C GLN A 480 -1.87 6.93 28.57
N GLN A 481 -2.34 6.54 27.40
CA GLN A 481 -3.36 7.24 26.64
C GLN A 481 -4.51 6.28 26.34
N ASN A 482 -5.72 6.71 26.62
CA ASN A 482 -6.93 5.99 26.27
C ASN A 482 -7.71 6.85 25.27
N ASP A 483 -8.04 6.26 24.15
CA ASP A 483 -8.84 6.90 23.11
C ASP A 483 -10.05 6.03 22.79
N ASP A 484 -11.18 6.68 22.55
CA ASP A 484 -12.35 6.05 21.94
C ASP A 484 -12.80 6.85 20.73
N LYS A 485 -13.29 6.16 19.70
CA LYS A 485 -13.69 6.82 18.46
C LYS A 485 -14.73 6.03 17.69
N PHE A 486 -15.77 6.77 17.28
CA PHE A 486 -16.71 6.28 16.29
C PHE A 486 -16.22 6.67 14.88
N THR A 487 -16.25 5.71 13.94
CA THR A 487 -16.02 5.92 12.52
C THR A 487 -17.19 5.36 11.73
N GLY A 488 -17.48 5.93 10.57
CA GLY A 488 -18.60 5.53 9.75
C GLY A 488 -18.33 5.67 8.27
N ARG A 489 -19.13 4.96 7.49
CA ARG A 489 -19.18 5.06 6.03
C ARG A 489 -20.63 4.95 5.57
N ALA A 490 -21.00 5.81 4.64
CA ALA A 490 -22.25 5.72 3.89
C ALA A 490 -21.93 5.89 2.41
N GLY A 491 -22.45 5.01 1.56
CA GLY A 491 -22.24 5.06 0.12
C GLY A 491 -23.48 4.64 -0.65
N LEU A 492 -23.84 5.38 -1.67
CA LEU A 492 -24.97 5.12 -2.56
C LEU A 492 -24.46 4.95 -3.99
N LEU A 493 -24.89 3.89 -4.64
CA LEU A 493 -24.53 3.55 -6.01
C LEU A 493 -25.76 3.10 -6.78
N TYR A 494 -25.85 3.49 -8.05
CA TYR A 494 -26.87 2.99 -8.97
C TYR A 494 -26.19 2.20 -10.10
N ALA A 495 -26.46 0.91 -10.20
CA ALA A 495 -25.86 0.00 -11.17
C ALA A 495 -26.77 -0.15 -12.40
N PHE A 496 -26.51 0.63 -13.48
CA PHE A 496 -27.24 0.50 -14.73
C PHE A 496 -26.95 -0.84 -15.43
N ASP A 497 -27.91 -1.36 -16.17
CA ASP A 497 -27.77 -2.62 -16.90
C ASP A 497 -26.68 -2.59 -17.97
N ASN A 498 -26.35 -1.41 -18.51
CA ASN A 498 -25.26 -1.24 -19.47
C ASN A 498 -23.84 -1.26 -18.81
N GLY A 499 -23.75 -1.52 -17.51
CA GLY A 499 -22.49 -1.63 -16.76
C GLY A 499 -21.97 -0.33 -16.15
N ILE A 500 -22.63 0.81 -16.37
CA ILE A 500 -22.29 2.08 -15.74
C ILE A 500 -22.81 2.10 -14.29
N SER A 501 -21.99 2.56 -13.33
CA SER A 501 -22.36 2.63 -11.92
C SER A 501 -21.86 3.92 -11.29
N PRO A 502 -22.62 5.04 -11.36
CA PRO A 502 -22.32 6.24 -10.60
C PRO A 502 -22.52 6.02 -9.11
N TYR A 503 -21.67 6.65 -8.29
CA TYR A 503 -21.74 6.55 -6.84
C TYR A 503 -21.32 7.84 -6.13
N VAL A 504 -21.75 7.95 -4.89
CA VAL A 504 -21.28 8.93 -3.92
C VAL A 504 -21.05 8.23 -2.60
N SER A 505 -20.00 8.61 -1.88
CA SER A 505 -19.73 8.09 -0.55
C SER A 505 -19.14 9.13 0.38
N TYR A 506 -19.38 8.93 1.67
CA TYR A 506 -18.75 9.64 2.77
C TYR A 506 -18.14 8.63 3.73
N SER A 507 -16.91 8.88 4.17
CA SER A 507 -16.20 7.97 5.08
C SER A 507 -15.28 8.74 6.02
N THR A 508 -15.02 8.16 7.19
CA THR A 508 -14.17 8.74 8.23
C THR A 508 -13.06 7.77 8.62
N SER A 509 -11.93 8.30 9.09
CA SER A 509 -10.80 7.52 9.60
C SER A 509 -10.32 8.02 10.96
N PHE A 510 -9.61 7.13 11.63
CA PHE A 510 -9.05 7.32 12.95
C PHE A 510 -7.73 6.58 13.06
N GLU A 511 -6.72 7.24 13.63
CA GLU A 511 -5.42 6.63 13.90
C GLU A 511 -4.90 7.17 15.26
N PRO A 512 -4.72 6.32 16.31
CA PRO A 512 -4.08 6.71 17.55
C PRO A 512 -2.68 7.25 17.30
N ASN A 513 -2.32 8.29 18.03
CA ASN A 513 -1.01 8.90 17.87
C ASN A 513 0.00 8.25 18.80
N LEU A 514 1.01 7.61 18.21
CA LEU A 514 2.08 6.95 18.96
C LEU A 514 3.29 7.87 19.24
N ASN A 515 3.24 9.14 18.78
CA ASN A 515 4.31 10.11 19.02
C ASN A 515 4.14 10.79 20.37
N SER A 516 5.25 11.24 20.94
CA SER A 516 5.28 12.02 22.17
C SER A 516 5.70 13.45 21.87
N GLY A 517 5.13 14.42 22.57
CA GLY A 517 5.53 15.82 22.57
C GLY A 517 6.71 16.11 23.51
N ALA A 518 6.87 17.35 23.90
CA ALA A 518 7.84 17.76 24.91
C ALA A 518 7.53 17.11 26.27
N PRO A 519 8.53 16.87 27.11
CA PRO A 519 8.31 16.36 28.47
C PRO A 519 7.31 17.22 29.24
N GLY A 520 6.32 16.57 29.89
CA GLY A 520 5.27 17.24 30.66
C GLY A 520 4.10 17.80 29.83
N THR A 521 4.06 17.54 28.52
CA THR A 521 2.89 17.86 27.69
C THR A 521 1.87 16.70 27.68
N ASP A 522 0.60 17.03 27.47
CA ASP A 522 -0.44 16.03 27.31
C ASP A 522 -0.15 15.13 26.10
N PRO A 523 -0.57 13.85 26.13
CA PRO A 523 -0.51 12.95 24.99
C PRO A 523 -1.26 13.55 23.78
N PHE A 524 -0.76 13.27 22.59
CA PHE A 524 -1.39 13.76 21.36
C PHE A 524 -2.74 13.09 21.12
N LYS A 525 -3.71 13.88 20.67
CA LYS A 525 -5.01 13.38 20.24
C LYS A 525 -4.85 12.48 19.00
N PRO A 526 -5.74 11.50 18.79
CA PRO A 526 -5.74 10.72 17.57
C PRO A 526 -5.84 11.59 16.32
N THR A 527 -5.12 11.20 15.28
CA THR A 527 -5.29 11.76 13.95
C THR A 527 -6.62 11.30 13.38
N THR A 528 -7.40 12.21 12.80
CA THR A 528 -8.71 11.90 12.22
C THR A 528 -8.78 12.36 10.78
N GLY A 529 -9.53 11.63 9.96
CA GLY A 529 -9.79 11.96 8.57
C GLY A 529 -11.25 11.86 8.20
N GLU A 530 -11.66 12.67 7.25
CA GLU A 530 -13.00 12.66 6.66
C GLU A 530 -12.88 12.82 5.14
N GLN A 531 -13.66 12.06 4.37
CA GLN A 531 -13.67 12.09 2.92
C GLN A 531 -15.09 12.14 2.37
N THR A 532 -15.28 12.95 1.35
CA THR A 532 -16.39 12.82 0.39
C THR A 532 -15.81 12.38 -0.94
N GLU A 533 -16.40 11.35 -1.56
CA GLU A 533 -16.01 10.84 -2.87
C GLU A 533 -17.24 10.71 -3.76
N VAL A 534 -17.09 11.12 -5.02
CA VAL A 534 -18.05 10.87 -6.09
C VAL A 534 -17.34 10.22 -7.25
N GLY A 535 -17.98 9.25 -7.89
CA GLY A 535 -17.34 8.57 -9.00
C GLY A 535 -18.31 7.82 -9.91
N VAL A 536 -17.74 7.28 -10.96
CA VAL A 536 -18.43 6.40 -11.91
C VAL A 536 -17.54 5.20 -12.15
N LYS A 537 -18.11 4.02 -12.03
CA LYS A 537 -17.50 2.77 -12.47
C LYS A 537 -18.18 2.31 -13.75
N TYR A 538 -17.41 1.74 -14.64
CA TYR A 538 -17.94 1.16 -15.87
C TYR A 538 -17.34 -0.22 -16.10
N GLN A 539 -18.20 -1.21 -16.08
CA GLN A 539 -17.89 -2.59 -16.41
C GLN A 539 -18.80 -3.01 -17.55
N PRO A 540 -18.32 -2.89 -18.82
CA PRO A 540 -19.15 -3.18 -19.99
C PRO A 540 -19.61 -4.63 -20.01
N VAL A 541 -20.85 -4.83 -20.49
CA VAL A 541 -21.40 -6.16 -20.65
C VAL A 541 -20.70 -6.86 -21.84
N GLY A 542 -20.29 -8.12 -21.65
CA GLY A 542 -19.64 -8.90 -22.69
C GLY A 542 -18.17 -8.52 -22.95
N TRP A 543 -17.60 -7.63 -22.14
CA TRP A 543 -16.22 -7.21 -22.26
C TRP A 543 -15.48 -7.38 -20.93
N ASP A 544 -14.25 -7.87 -20.96
CA ASP A 544 -13.46 -8.04 -19.76
C ASP A 544 -12.68 -6.75 -19.46
N ALA A 545 -13.38 -5.79 -18.83
CA ALA A 545 -12.83 -4.48 -18.51
C ALA A 545 -13.49 -3.88 -17.26
N VAL A 546 -12.72 -3.07 -16.53
CA VAL A 546 -13.17 -2.23 -15.42
C VAL A 546 -12.55 -0.85 -15.57
N PHE A 547 -13.39 0.18 -15.66
CA PHE A 547 -12.98 1.58 -15.68
C PHE A 547 -13.53 2.27 -14.43
N THR A 548 -12.72 3.08 -13.78
CA THR A 548 -13.14 3.87 -12.62
C THR A 548 -12.69 5.31 -12.80
N VAL A 549 -13.58 6.25 -12.56
CA VAL A 549 -13.28 7.68 -12.43
C VAL A 549 -13.83 8.13 -11.10
N SER A 550 -13.01 8.74 -10.26
CA SER A 550 -13.43 9.26 -8.96
C SER A 550 -12.86 10.65 -8.70
N ALA A 551 -13.62 11.46 -7.99
CA ALA A 551 -13.19 12.73 -7.43
C ALA A 551 -13.36 12.70 -5.92
N PHE A 552 -12.34 13.14 -5.19
CA PHE A 552 -12.31 13.08 -3.75
C PHE A 552 -11.96 14.42 -3.11
N ASP A 553 -12.41 14.60 -1.87
CA ASP A 553 -12.08 15.72 -0.99
C ASP A 553 -11.83 15.16 0.41
N ILE A 554 -10.58 15.14 0.85
CA ILE A 554 -10.14 14.57 2.12
C ILE A 554 -9.62 15.68 3.01
N THR A 555 -10.03 15.67 4.28
CA THR A 555 -9.46 16.52 5.33
C THR A 555 -8.88 15.65 6.44
N GLN A 556 -7.59 15.80 6.73
CA GLN A 556 -6.92 15.18 7.88
C GLN A 556 -6.64 16.24 8.95
N LYS A 557 -6.92 15.92 10.23
CA LYS A 557 -6.76 16.80 11.40
C LYS A 557 -5.88 16.11 12.44
N ASN A 558 -5.32 16.90 13.36
CA ASN A 558 -4.46 16.46 14.46
C ASN A 558 -3.19 15.75 13.96
N ILE A 559 -2.59 16.26 12.90
CA ILE A 559 -1.34 15.73 12.35
C ILE A 559 -0.21 16.15 13.28
N THR A 560 0.69 15.22 13.58
CA THR A 560 1.93 15.52 14.30
C THR A 560 3.07 15.79 13.32
N ALA A 561 3.88 16.81 13.63
CA ALA A 561 5.08 17.13 12.89
C ALA A 561 6.21 17.45 13.87
N TYR A 562 7.43 17.09 13.51
CA TYR A 562 8.61 17.48 14.25
C TYR A 562 8.89 18.97 14.02
N ASN A 563 9.01 19.72 15.10
CA ASN A 563 9.42 21.11 15.07
C ASN A 563 10.92 21.18 15.39
N SER A 564 11.73 21.52 14.40
CA SER A 564 13.18 21.61 14.54
C SER A 564 13.64 22.75 15.47
N VAL A 565 12.79 23.75 15.71
CA VAL A 565 13.09 24.88 16.61
C VAL A 565 12.95 24.47 18.07
N THR A 566 11.87 23.73 18.38
CA THR A 566 11.61 23.24 19.75
C THR A 566 12.31 21.91 20.04
N GLY A 567 12.67 21.14 19.01
CA GLY A 567 13.26 19.81 19.12
C GLY A 567 12.23 18.70 19.45
N TYR A 568 10.94 19.01 19.43
CA TYR A 568 9.88 18.08 19.80
C TYR A 568 8.82 17.94 18.69
N ASN A 569 8.05 16.86 18.75
CA ASN A 569 6.84 16.77 17.93
C ASN A 569 5.76 17.71 18.49
N GLU A 570 5.00 18.29 17.60
CA GLU A 570 3.85 19.16 17.90
C GLU A 570 2.64 18.67 17.11
N GLN A 571 1.45 18.74 17.73
CA GLN A 571 0.21 18.33 17.12
C GLN A 571 -0.63 19.55 16.74
N ILE A 572 -0.29 20.17 15.63
CA ILE A 572 -1.04 21.32 15.12
C ILE A 572 -1.06 21.21 13.59
N GLY A 573 -1.74 20.23 13.08
CA GLY A 573 -1.74 20.08 11.63
C GLY A 573 -3.13 19.75 11.08
N LYS A 574 -3.44 20.42 9.97
CA LYS A 574 -4.57 20.09 9.12
C LYS A 574 -4.15 20.16 7.68
N VAL A 575 -4.32 19.06 6.98
CA VAL A 575 -4.07 18.96 5.54
C VAL A 575 -5.39 18.64 4.86
N ARG A 576 -5.68 19.33 3.76
CA ARG A 576 -6.78 19.02 2.85
C ARG A 576 -6.22 18.57 1.52
N SER A 577 -6.64 17.40 1.04
CA SER A 577 -6.27 16.84 -0.25
C SER A 577 -7.51 16.68 -1.11
N LYS A 578 -7.48 17.22 -2.33
CA LYS A 578 -8.52 17.06 -3.34
C LYS A 578 -7.93 16.51 -4.61
N GLY A 579 -8.68 15.71 -5.32
CA GLY A 579 -8.16 15.18 -6.57
C GLY A 579 -9.18 14.48 -7.43
N ILE A 580 -8.67 14.03 -8.56
CA ILE A 580 -9.39 13.20 -9.53
C ILE A 580 -8.47 12.03 -9.85
N GLU A 581 -9.02 10.84 -9.84
CA GLU A 581 -8.37 9.60 -10.22
C GLU A 581 -9.14 8.94 -11.36
N THR A 582 -8.41 8.42 -12.33
CA THR A 582 -8.95 7.55 -13.36
C THR A 582 -8.11 6.30 -13.45
N GLU A 583 -8.75 5.15 -13.58
CA GLU A 583 -8.09 3.87 -13.72
C GLU A 583 -8.84 2.98 -14.69
N ALA A 584 -8.11 2.25 -15.51
CA ALA A 584 -8.63 1.33 -16.50
C ALA A 584 -7.84 0.02 -16.46
N HIS A 585 -8.53 -1.09 -16.34
CA HIS A 585 -8.03 -2.45 -16.53
C HIS A 585 -8.88 -3.10 -17.61
N ALA A 586 -8.28 -3.55 -18.70
CA ALA A 586 -9.03 -4.08 -19.82
C ALA A 586 -8.29 -5.19 -20.57
N GLN A 587 -9.01 -6.25 -20.88
CA GLN A 587 -8.68 -7.21 -21.92
C GLN A 587 -9.36 -6.73 -23.20
N ILE A 588 -8.64 -5.98 -24.05
CA ILE A 588 -9.20 -5.33 -25.25
C ILE A 588 -9.60 -6.38 -26.29
N THR A 589 -8.70 -7.32 -26.53
CA THR A 589 -8.90 -8.53 -27.33
C THR A 589 -8.23 -9.70 -26.59
N PRO A 590 -8.42 -10.97 -27.02
CA PRO A 590 -7.66 -12.07 -26.43
C PRO A 590 -6.14 -11.84 -26.39
N GLU A 591 -5.61 -11.07 -27.35
CA GLU A 591 -4.19 -10.77 -27.48
C GLU A 591 -3.75 -9.55 -26.68
N ILE A 592 -4.63 -8.54 -26.45
CA ILE A 592 -4.27 -7.22 -25.93
C ILE A 592 -4.80 -7.01 -24.53
N LYS A 593 -3.89 -6.79 -23.57
CA LYS A 593 -4.21 -6.33 -22.22
C LYS A 593 -3.74 -4.89 -22.05
N LEU A 594 -4.51 -4.08 -21.32
CA LEU A 594 -4.22 -2.67 -21.08
C LEU A 594 -4.49 -2.30 -19.63
N LEU A 595 -3.55 -1.53 -19.05
CA LEU A 595 -3.72 -0.79 -17.81
C LEU A 595 -3.46 0.69 -18.11
N ALA A 596 -4.26 1.59 -17.54
CA ALA A 596 -4.01 3.02 -17.61
C ALA A 596 -4.50 3.69 -16.34
N ALA A 597 -3.71 4.61 -15.81
CA ALA A 597 -4.05 5.37 -14.62
C ALA A 597 -3.62 6.83 -14.77
N TYR A 598 -4.44 7.73 -14.24
CA TYR A 598 -4.10 9.14 -14.11
C TYR A 598 -4.61 9.67 -12.78
N THR A 599 -3.81 10.52 -12.17
CA THR A 599 -4.11 11.15 -10.89
C THR A 599 -3.80 12.63 -10.95
N TYR A 600 -4.76 13.43 -10.51
CA TYR A 600 -4.55 14.82 -10.13
C TYR A 600 -4.76 14.94 -8.62
N THR A 601 -3.78 15.48 -7.89
CA THR A 601 -3.83 15.69 -6.44
C THR A 601 -3.43 17.12 -6.07
N ASP A 602 -4.32 17.84 -5.39
CA ASP A 602 -4.05 19.16 -4.81
C ASP A 602 -4.14 19.05 -3.28
N ALA A 603 -3.01 18.73 -2.66
CA ALA A 603 -2.87 18.66 -1.20
C ALA A 603 -2.33 19.98 -0.67
N VAL A 604 -2.98 20.54 0.37
CA VAL A 604 -2.60 21.84 0.95
C VAL A 604 -2.66 21.78 2.47
N THR A 605 -1.59 22.23 3.12
CA THR A 605 -1.55 22.45 4.57
C THR A 605 -2.45 23.63 4.94
N LYS A 606 -3.47 23.40 5.76
CA LYS A 606 -4.45 24.42 6.17
C LYS A 606 -4.15 24.99 7.56
N GLU A 607 -3.56 24.17 8.44
CA GLU A 607 -3.15 24.55 9.78
C GLU A 607 -1.79 23.91 10.09
N SER A 608 -0.89 24.66 10.73
CA SER A 608 0.43 24.20 11.16
C SER A 608 0.98 25.11 12.26
N SER A 609 1.75 24.54 13.21
CA SER A 609 2.56 25.32 14.15
C SER A 609 3.65 26.15 13.45
N ILE A 610 4.11 25.66 12.30
CA ILE A 610 5.05 26.34 11.43
C ILE A 610 4.26 27.12 10.39
N THR A 611 4.06 28.41 10.61
CA THR A 611 3.19 29.27 9.78
C THR A 611 3.59 29.31 8.31
N GLN A 612 4.89 29.17 8.00
CA GLN A 612 5.39 29.13 6.62
C GLN A 612 4.87 27.92 5.81
N ARG A 613 4.40 26.86 6.47
CA ARG A 613 3.81 25.69 5.79
C ARG A 613 2.36 25.92 5.35
N ILE A 614 1.67 26.90 5.94
CA ILE A 614 0.26 27.16 5.66
C ILE A 614 0.09 27.69 4.23
N GLY A 615 -0.82 27.05 3.48
CA GLY A 615 -1.06 27.37 2.08
C GLY A 615 -0.18 26.61 1.09
N HIS A 616 0.86 25.92 1.57
CA HIS A 616 1.76 25.12 0.74
C HIS A 616 1.38 23.64 0.72
N SER A 617 1.80 22.95 -0.33
CA SER A 617 1.63 21.50 -0.45
C SER A 617 2.67 20.78 0.42
N PRO A 618 2.32 19.69 1.11
CA PRO A 618 3.31 18.83 1.71
C PRO A 618 4.33 18.34 0.68
N SER A 619 5.58 18.14 1.11
CA SER A 619 6.68 17.73 0.22
C SER A 619 6.44 16.36 -0.42
N SER A 620 7.08 16.11 -1.56
CA SER A 620 7.05 14.87 -2.33
C SER A 620 5.69 14.53 -3.00
N ILE A 621 4.69 15.41 -3.01
CA ILE A 621 3.38 15.15 -3.60
C ILE A 621 3.29 15.83 -4.97
N PRO A 622 3.37 15.09 -6.10
CA PRO A 622 3.17 15.66 -7.42
C PRO A 622 1.69 15.97 -7.65
N ARG A 623 1.40 17.07 -8.36
CA ARG A 623 0.02 17.39 -8.75
C ARG A 623 -0.53 16.45 -9.82
N HIS A 624 0.32 15.94 -10.69
CA HIS A 624 -0.05 15.06 -11.78
C HIS A 624 0.82 13.81 -11.78
N ALA A 625 0.21 12.66 -11.87
CA ALA A 625 0.86 11.40 -12.14
C ALA A 625 0.05 10.62 -13.18
N ALA A 626 0.72 9.90 -14.06
CA ALA A 626 0.08 9.08 -15.06
C ALA A 626 0.90 7.82 -15.34
N SER A 627 0.23 6.72 -15.62
CA SER A 627 0.87 5.49 -16.04
C SER A 627 0.02 4.77 -17.07
N ALA A 628 0.67 4.04 -17.96
CA ALA A 628 0.02 3.13 -18.87
C ALA A 628 0.93 1.91 -19.09
N TRP A 629 0.33 0.74 -19.15
CA TRP A 629 0.98 -0.52 -19.48
C TRP A 629 0.11 -1.27 -20.47
N GLY A 630 0.72 -1.81 -21.52
CA GLY A 630 0.03 -2.65 -22.49
C GLY A 630 0.86 -3.88 -22.83
N SER A 631 0.21 -4.99 -23.06
CA SER A 631 0.84 -6.21 -23.58
C SER A 631 0.08 -6.77 -24.77
N TYR A 632 0.82 -7.38 -25.69
CA TYR A 632 0.31 -8.09 -26.87
C TYR A 632 0.85 -9.51 -26.91
N THR A 633 -0.02 -10.50 -26.90
CA THR A 633 0.33 -11.92 -27.01
C THR A 633 0.00 -12.43 -28.41
N PHE A 634 0.96 -13.02 -29.10
CA PHE A 634 0.75 -13.69 -30.37
C PHE A 634 0.11 -15.05 -30.09
N LEU A 635 -1.15 -15.24 -30.49
CA LEU A 635 -1.91 -16.48 -30.24
C LEU A 635 -1.73 -17.54 -31.35
N ASP A 636 -1.23 -17.13 -32.51
CA ASP A 636 -1.06 -17.99 -33.66
C ASP A 636 0.23 -17.67 -34.45
N GLY A 637 0.52 -18.50 -35.47
CA GLY A 637 1.66 -18.32 -36.35
C GLY A 637 3.00 -18.68 -35.71
N VAL A 638 4.09 -18.20 -36.30
CA VAL A 638 5.48 -18.53 -35.91
C VAL A 638 5.85 -17.94 -34.54
N LEU A 639 5.13 -16.92 -34.11
CA LEU A 639 5.35 -16.24 -32.82
C LEU A 639 4.30 -16.65 -31.76
N SER A 640 3.52 -17.71 -31.99
CA SER A 640 2.56 -18.20 -30.99
C SER A 640 3.23 -18.39 -29.63
N GLY A 641 2.58 -17.89 -28.56
CA GLY A 641 3.11 -17.90 -27.19
C GLY A 641 4.11 -16.79 -26.86
N PHE A 642 4.47 -15.93 -27.83
CA PHE A 642 5.31 -14.77 -27.56
C PHE A 642 4.45 -13.57 -27.12
N THR A 643 4.84 -12.91 -26.04
CA THR A 643 4.18 -11.70 -25.51
C THR A 643 5.18 -10.55 -25.43
N LEU A 644 4.77 -9.39 -25.92
CA LEU A 644 5.49 -8.15 -25.75
C LEU A 644 4.68 -7.23 -24.84
N GLY A 645 5.34 -6.64 -23.84
CA GLY A 645 4.75 -5.63 -22.97
C GLY A 645 5.55 -4.33 -22.98
N SER A 646 4.87 -3.21 -22.80
CA SER A 646 5.52 -1.90 -22.66
C SER A 646 4.73 -1.02 -21.70
N GLY A 647 5.46 -0.21 -20.93
CA GLY A 647 4.88 0.69 -19.96
C GLY A 647 5.52 2.08 -19.98
N VAL A 648 4.74 3.06 -19.54
CA VAL A 648 5.18 4.43 -19.29
C VAL A 648 4.65 4.90 -17.95
N ARG A 649 5.52 5.56 -17.17
CA ARG A 649 5.17 6.16 -15.87
C ARG A 649 5.67 7.59 -15.84
N TYR A 650 4.74 8.52 -15.68
CA TYR A 650 4.99 9.95 -15.56
C TYR A 650 4.69 10.43 -14.15
N THR A 651 5.64 11.13 -13.54
CA THR A 651 5.48 11.84 -12.28
C THR A 651 5.74 13.32 -12.52
N GLY A 652 4.77 14.14 -12.20
CA GLY A 652 4.85 15.60 -12.37
C GLY A 652 5.79 16.24 -11.35
N THR A 653 6.02 17.53 -11.50
CA THR A 653 6.78 18.33 -10.55
C THR A 653 6.17 18.26 -9.16
N ALA A 654 6.99 18.03 -8.14
CA ALA A 654 6.59 17.93 -6.74
C ALA A 654 7.34 18.96 -5.87
N PRO A 655 6.75 19.45 -4.76
CA PRO A 655 7.49 20.24 -3.78
C PRO A 655 8.64 19.44 -3.18
N ALA A 656 9.81 20.06 -3.06
CA ALA A 656 10.98 19.47 -2.39
C ALA A 656 11.03 19.79 -0.88
N ASP A 657 10.20 20.72 -0.44
CA ASP A 657 10.06 21.17 0.93
C ASP A 657 8.59 21.49 1.25
N GLU A 658 8.28 21.80 2.49
CA GLU A 658 6.93 22.08 2.96
C GLU A 658 6.56 23.58 2.96
N ILE A 659 7.50 24.44 2.54
CA ILE A 659 7.35 25.91 2.50
C ILE A 659 7.33 26.46 1.06
N GLY A 660 7.45 25.57 0.06
CA GLY A 660 7.26 25.87 -1.34
C GLY A 660 8.43 26.57 -2.04
N VAL A 661 9.64 26.51 -1.48
CA VAL A 661 10.84 27.14 -2.04
C VAL A 661 11.38 26.33 -3.21
N ASP A 662 11.58 25.03 -3.01
CA ASP A 662 12.21 24.15 -3.97
C ASP A 662 11.24 23.14 -4.58
N LYS A 663 11.55 22.68 -5.79
CA LYS A 663 10.74 21.71 -6.53
C LYS A 663 11.60 20.62 -7.13
N VAL A 664 11.17 19.38 -6.96
CA VAL A 664 11.68 18.23 -7.71
C VAL A 664 11.14 18.29 -9.12
N PRO A 665 11.97 18.25 -10.18
CA PRO A 665 11.52 18.22 -11.56
C PRO A 665 10.68 16.98 -11.88
N HIS A 666 9.80 17.10 -12.86
CA HIS A 666 9.05 15.97 -13.41
C HIS A 666 9.97 14.95 -14.09
N TYR A 667 9.54 13.69 -14.11
CA TYR A 667 10.23 12.64 -14.84
C TYR A 667 9.25 11.66 -15.50
N THR A 668 9.73 11.03 -16.57
CA THR A 668 9.04 9.94 -17.28
C THR A 668 9.96 8.75 -17.37
N LEU A 669 9.45 7.58 -17.05
CA LEU A 669 10.15 6.30 -17.13
C LEU A 669 9.43 5.41 -18.14
N TYR A 670 10.19 4.58 -18.86
CA TYR A 670 9.67 3.62 -19.83
C TYR A 670 10.11 2.23 -19.41
N ASP A 671 9.20 1.27 -19.48
CA ASP A 671 9.41 -0.11 -19.11
C ASP A 671 9.06 -1.04 -20.28
N ALA A 672 9.66 -2.21 -20.35
CA ALA A 672 9.35 -3.22 -21.36
C ALA A 672 9.44 -4.65 -20.80
N MET A 673 8.71 -5.55 -21.42
CA MET A 673 8.72 -6.98 -21.15
C MET A 673 8.67 -7.75 -22.46
N ALA A 674 9.42 -8.85 -22.54
CA ALA A 674 9.28 -9.87 -23.55
C ALA A 674 9.15 -11.24 -22.84
N LYS A 675 8.08 -11.97 -23.13
CA LYS A 675 7.81 -13.28 -22.54
C LYS A 675 7.54 -14.29 -23.65
N TYR A 676 8.06 -15.52 -23.50
CA TYR A 676 7.84 -16.57 -24.46
C TYR A 676 7.52 -17.91 -23.79
N GLU A 677 6.36 -18.45 -24.09
CA GLU A 677 5.94 -19.78 -23.68
C GLU A 677 6.49 -20.82 -24.67
N LEU A 678 7.58 -21.48 -24.29
CA LEU A 678 8.34 -22.36 -25.19
C LEU A 678 7.57 -23.61 -25.61
N GLY A 679 6.52 -23.97 -24.87
CA GLY A 679 5.61 -25.07 -25.26
C GLY A 679 4.95 -24.88 -26.59
N GLU A 680 4.73 -23.65 -27.02
CA GLU A 680 4.16 -23.31 -28.34
C GLU A 680 5.17 -23.54 -29.47
N ALA A 681 6.46 -23.38 -29.20
CA ALA A 681 7.50 -23.67 -30.18
C ALA A 681 7.85 -25.17 -30.25
N ALA A 682 7.83 -25.86 -29.12
CA ALA A 682 8.17 -27.28 -29.03
C ALA A 682 7.46 -27.96 -27.85
N ASN A 683 6.67 -29.01 -28.11
CA ASN A 683 5.95 -29.77 -27.07
C ASN A 683 6.87 -30.30 -25.95
N SER A 684 8.14 -30.58 -26.25
CA SER A 684 9.14 -31.04 -25.27
C SER A 684 9.51 -29.96 -24.23
N LEU A 685 9.19 -28.68 -24.50
CA LEU A 685 9.44 -27.53 -23.63
C LEU A 685 8.15 -27.01 -22.98
N ARG A 686 7.07 -27.77 -23.07
CA ARG A 686 5.77 -27.39 -22.49
C ARG A 686 5.92 -27.08 -21.00
N GLY A 687 5.31 -25.98 -20.57
CA GLY A 687 5.41 -25.46 -19.21
C GLY A 687 6.63 -24.59 -18.95
N THR A 688 7.56 -24.47 -19.93
CA THR A 688 8.72 -23.57 -19.78
C THR A 688 8.41 -22.20 -20.34
N THR A 689 8.62 -21.15 -19.53
CA THR A 689 8.47 -19.75 -19.92
C THR A 689 9.79 -19.01 -19.74
N LEU A 690 10.21 -18.28 -20.76
CA LEU A 690 11.28 -17.30 -20.67
C LEU A 690 10.71 -15.90 -20.58
N GLN A 691 11.27 -15.06 -19.72
CA GLN A 691 10.81 -13.67 -19.59
C GLN A 691 12.01 -12.74 -19.39
N LEU A 692 11.95 -11.59 -20.04
CA LEU A 692 12.90 -10.48 -19.90
C LEU A 692 12.14 -9.21 -19.57
N ASN A 693 12.45 -8.57 -18.45
CA ASN A 693 11.92 -7.28 -18.05
C ASN A 693 13.03 -6.24 -18.03
N VAL A 694 12.73 -5.05 -18.52
CA VAL A 694 13.60 -3.89 -18.46
C VAL A 694 12.82 -2.70 -17.94
N ASN A 695 13.08 -2.28 -16.70
CA ASN A 695 12.48 -1.09 -16.11
C ASN A 695 13.42 0.10 -16.26
N ASN A 696 12.89 1.30 -16.51
CA ASN A 696 13.66 2.50 -16.85
C ASN A 696 14.62 2.26 -18.02
N ILE A 697 14.08 1.88 -19.18
CA ILE A 697 14.86 1.49 -20.38
C ILE A 697 15.90 2.56 -20.75
N ALA A 698 15.53 3.84 -20.63
CA ALA A 698 16.39 4.98 -20.98
C ALA A 698 17.52 5.20 -19.96
N ASP A 699 17.59 4.43 -18.88
CA ASP A 699 18.53 4.63 -17.76
C ASP A 699 18.53 6.07 -17.25
N LYS A 700 17.34 6.63 -17.14
CA LYS A 700 17.18 8.02 -16.71
C LYS A 700 17.62 8.18 -15.26
N HIS A 701 18.59 9.06 -15.04
CA HIS A 701 18.97 9.54 -13.71
C HIS A 701 18.05 10.70 -13.31
N TYR A 702 17.47 10.64 -12.14
CA TYR A 702 16.50 11.63 -11.67
C TYR A 702 16.45 11.68 -10.15
N VAL A 703 15.99 12.79 -9.60
CA VAL A 703 15.60 12.90 -8.19
C VAL A 703 14.16 12.41 -8.08
N ALA A 704 13.93 11.34 -7.34
CA ALA A 704 12.60 10.77 -7.15
C ALA A 704 11.74 11.66 -6.24
N SER A 705 12.31 12.16 -5.16
CA SER A 705 11.67 13.08 -4.23
C SER A 705 12.69 13.78 -3.32
N CYS A 706 12.25 14.86 -2.69
CA CYS A 706 12.87 15.42 -1.49
C CYS A 706 11.79 15.60 -0.43
N SER A 707 12.11 15.31 0.82
CA SER A 707 11.22 15.56 1.97
C SER A 707 11.52 16.92 2.64
N ASN A 708 12.75 17.37 2.51
CA ASN A 708 13.29 18.65 2.95
C ASN A 708 14.69 18.82 2.32
N GLU A 709 15.39 19.90 2.63
CA GLU A 709 16.74 20.17 2.12
C GLU A 709 17.79 19.09 2.44
N SER A 710 17.54 18.27 3.49
CA SER A 710 18.46 17.23 3.95
C SER A 710 18.05 15.83 3.52
N ALA A 711 16.97 15.65 2.79
CA ALA A 711 16.41 14.33 2.51
C ALA A 711 15.87 14.25 1.09
N CYS A 712 16.77 14.31 0.12
CA CYS A 712 16.53 14.00 -1.27
C CYS A 712 16.90 12.54 -1.59
N PHE A 713 16.28 11.96 -2.59
CA PHE A 713 16.49 10.58 -3.01
C PHE A 713 16.62 10.49 -4.53
N TYR A 714 17.70 9.87 -5.00
CA TYR A 714 17.79 9.50 -6.40
C TYR A 714 16.84 8.35 -6.72
N GLY A 715 16.25 8.37 -7.89
CA GLY A 715 15.40 7.30 -8.40
C GLY A 715 16.19 6.04 -8.72
N SER A 716 15.53 4.95 -9.04
CA SER A 716 16.19 3.73 -9.49
C SER A 716 16.63 3.88 -10.94
N GLY A 717 17.88 3.49 -11.25
CA GLY A 717 18.39 3.37 -12.61
C GLY A 717 17.73 2.20 -13.35
N ARG A 718 18.26 1.88 -14.54
CA ARG A 718 17.77 0.77 -15.35
C ARG A 718 17.94 -0.56 -14.64
N THR A 719 16.83 -1.31 -14.50
CA THR A 719 16.81 -2.67 -13.96
C THR A 719 16.51 -3.65 -15.09
N ILE A 720 17.32 -4.69 -15.24
CA ILE A 720 17.13 -5.77 -16.22
C ILE A 720 17.00 -7.07 -15.43
N VAL A 721 15.91 -7.80 -15.67
CA VAL A 721 15.64 -9.11 -15.05
C VAL A 721 15.32 -10.10 -16.17
N ALA A 722 16.07 -11.16 -16.25
CA ALA A 722 15.78 -12.31 -17.10
C ALA A 722 15.42 -13.50 -16.22
N SER A 723 14.30 -14.15 -16.50
CA SER A 723 13.84 -15.32 -15.75
C SER A 723 13.49 -16.50 -16.66
N VAL A 724 13.68 -17.70 -16.13
CA VAL A 724 13.15 -18.93 -16.67
C VAL A 724 12.28 -19.57 -15.60
N SER A 725 11.06 -19.91 -15.95
CA SER A 725 10.15 -20.66 -15.08
C SER A 725 9.71 -21.95 -15.77
N TYR A 726 9.45 -22.97 -14.96
CA TYR A 726 8.92 -24.25 -15.38
C TYR A 726 7.75 -24.64 -14.53
N SER A 727 6.63 -24.95 -15.18
CA SER A 727 5.39 -25.40 -14.54
C SER A 727 4.94 -26.73 -15.12
N TRP A 728 4.53 -27.71 -14.28
CA TRP A 728 4.12 -29.08 -14.74
C TRP A 728 2.91 -29.62 -13.99
#